data_0650ae6a72092456a5416429973900f0
#
_entry.id   0650ae6a72092456a5416429973900f0
#
_cell.length_a   1.000
_cell.length_b   1.000
_cell.length_c   1.000
_cell.angle_alpha   90.00
_cell.angle_beta   90.00
_cell.angle_gamma   90.00
#
_symmetry.space_group_name_H-M   'P 1'
#
loop_
_entity.id
_entity.type
_entity.pdbx_description
1 polymer ?
#
loop_
_entity_poly.entity_id
_entity_poly.type
_entity_poly.pdbx_seq_one_letter_code
_entity_poly.pdbx_strand_id
1 'polypeptide(L)'
;MLGRFLIYTNMKKSFLIALIGFSGYFVNAQTDSPKYSYDDLVPNASQSKVQAFVTQFLNNYHYRKFTLDDSLSSKVWSSFIENVDGSKAYFTKSEIDEFEKYRFKMDEAMLSGDLTGPFEVFNAYRQKYKQRHAYIKEYLTKPMDFTTNDTYQVNRNDAKWASNQEELDGVWNKIVLSQALGLKLSGSSDSAILATLNKRYDMYETRVLKWRAEDVFQTFMNSFTEVIDPHTSYMIPSTAAQFNIEMSQSLEGIGATLMNEGDYVMIKDIVVAGPLYKNGQGNKNDYIVAVAQGDDGEFQDIIGWLTDDAVKLIRGKKGTVVRLKLLPSDAPADSEPKLLRIVREKIKLEEAVAQSEIIDVKHDKKTYKIGVIDIPMFYRDFEYARKGGDFQSTTKDVKKFLLDFEEKGVDGVLIDLRNNGGGSLTEAINLSGLFITEGPVVQRRTGRGKVDVESDTDSELVYDGPLMILQNRFSASASEIFAGAIQDYKRGLIVGERSYGKGTVQQLVDLDQFLNSPRQASRNTKENAVGVGSNGLGFDTKERFGQLKLTTEKFYRITGNSTQLKGVEPDIELPSPFDPDEMGESSQPTALPYDEVDKASFVVVNTITDKLIGKLDSKFQTRLKTDESLKELVEDLDEYKAQKDKKEYSLNYEVRKKEKEETENNRKAVKKMNKSNGKSDKEDDLYMTESEKILCDMISIMK
;
A
#
# COMPACT_ATOMS: atom_id res chain seq x y z
N MET A 1 -66.36 -41.13 52.93
CA MET A 1 -67.62 -41.60 52.39
C MET A 1 -67.38 -41.75 50.91
N LEU A 2 -67.29 -43.01 50.49
CA LEU A 2 -68.17 -43.72 49.63
C LEU A 2 -68.24 -43.07 48.23
N GLY A 3 -67.98 -43.73 47.12
CA GLY A 3 -67.82 -45.14 46.76
C GLY A 3 -67.89 -45.18 45.25
N ARG A 4 -67.00 -45.97 44.70
CA ARG A 4 -67.27 -47.10 43.78
C ARG A 4 -68.41 -46.93 42.77
N PHE A 5 -68.23 -47.15 41.47
CA PHE A 5 -68.37 -48.42 40.83
C PHE A 5 -67.86 -48.41 39.36
N LEU A 6 -67.19 -49.53 39.00
CA LEU A 6 -66.90 -50.03 37.64
C LEU A 6 -68.12 -50.23 36.78
N ILE A 7 -68.03 -50.18 35.48
CA ILE A 7 -68.44 -51.25 34.56
C ILE A 7 -67.62 -51.20 33.26
N TYR A 8 -67.09 -52.37 32.93
CA TYR A 8 -66.50 -52.80 31.65
C TYR A 8 -67.52 -52.84 30.53
N THR A 9 -67.15 -52.46 29.31
CA THR A 9 -67.45 -53.24 28.12
C THR A 9 -66.48 -52.93 26.97
N ASN A 10 -65.94 -54.01 26.45
CA ASN A 10 -65.11 -54.07 25.23
C ASN A 10 -65.81 -53.52 23.99
N MET A 11 -65.06 -52.92 23.07
CA MET A 11 -64.96 -53.39 21.67
C MET A 11 -63.90 -52.67 20.87
N LYS A 12 -62.96 -53.45 20.44
CA LYS A 12 -62.15 -53.49 19.23
C LYS A 12 -62.15 -52.34 18.23
N LYS A 13 -60.86 -51.97 17.91
CA LYS A 13 -60.31 -51.58 16.60
C LYS A 13 -60.44 -50.09 16.16
N SER A 14 -59.41 -49.37 16.24
CA SER A 14 -58.57 -48.92 15.11
C SER A 14 -57.39 -48.10 15.64
N PHE A 15 -56.24 -48.69 15.54
CA PHE A 15 -54.96 -47.93 15.66
C PHE A 15 -54.86 -46.93 14.50
N LEU A 16 -55.06 -45.64 14.77
CA LEU A 16 -54.62 -44.58 13.91
C LEU A 16 -53.50 -43.92 14.65
N ILE A 17 -52.25 -44.31 14.36
CA ILE A 17 -51.05 -43.67 14.77
C ILE A 17 -51.02 -42.33 14.02
N ALA A 18 -51.35 -41.24 14.68
CA ALA A 18 -51.01 -39.92 14.22
C ALA A 18 -49.50 -39.74 14.42
N LEU A 19 -48.73 -40.06 13.35
CA LEU A 19 -47.35 -39.59 13.23
C LEU A 19 -47.43 -38.07 13.10
N ILE A 20 -47.26 -37.35 14.23
CA ILE A 20 -46.86 -35.94 14.20
C ILE A 20 -45.44 -35.95 13.67
N GLY A 21 -45.32 -35.79 12.35
CA GLY A 21 -44.10 -35.52 11.70
C GLY A 21 -43.55 -34.17 12.24
N PHE A 22 -42.64 -34.25 13.18
CA PHE A 22 -41.67 -33.16 13.38
C PHE A 22 -40.85 -33.11 12.09
N SER A 23 -41.33 -32.40 11.08
CA SER A 23 -40.50 -31.87 10.01
C SER A 23 -39.61 -30.84 10.68
N GLY A 24 -38.51 -31.31 11.24
CA GLY A 24 -37.37 -30.48 11.50
C GLY A 24 -37.02 -29.80 10.17
N TYR A 25 -37.30 -28.51 10.07
CA TYR A 25 -36.65 -27.68 9.09
C TYR A 25 -35.16 -27.69 9.50
N PHE A 26 -34.42 -28.65 8.94
CA PHE A 26 -33.00 -28.44 8.75
C PHE A 26 -32.89 -27.26 7.81
N VAL A 27 -32.79 -26.07 8.37
CA VAL A 27 -32.17 -24.98 7.66
C VAL A 27 -30.73 -25.43 7.45
N ASN A 28 -30.49 -26.11 6.33
CA ASN A 28 -29.17 -26.19 5.77
C ASN A 28 -28.76 -24.73 5.52
N ALA A 29 -28.06 -24.15 6.45
CA ALA A 29 -27.21 -23.03 6.15
C ALA A 29 -26.05 -23.56 5.27
N GLN A 30 -26.39 -23.93 4.02
CA GLN A 30 -25.43 -23.97 2.96
C GLN A 30 -24.95 -22.51 2.89
N THR A 31 -23.79 -22.25 3.46
CA THR A 31 -23.01 -21.07 3.12
C THR A 31 -22.58 -21.28 1.68
N ASP A 32 -23.46 -20.88 0.74
CA ASP A 32 -23.12 -20.84 -0.67
C ASP A 32 -21.82 -20.06 -0.79
N SER A 33 -20.83 -20.62 -1.46
CA SER A 33 -19.65 -19.90 -1.91
C SER A 33 -20.14 -18.61 -2.57
N PRO A 34 -19.55 -17.44 -2.28
CA PRO A 34 -20.05 -16.19 -2.83
C PRO A 34 -20.09 -16.30 -4.35
N LYS A 35 -21.31 -16.34 -4.91
CA LYS A 35 -21.51 -16.31 -6.35
C LYS A 35 -21.23 -14.90 -6.83
N TYR A 36 -20.07 -14.71 -7.43
CA TYR A 36 -19.74 -13.45 -8.07
C TYR A 36 -20.59 -13.30 -9.35
N SER A 37 -21.31 -12.20 -9.46
CA SER A 37 -22.20 -11.92 -10.60
C SER A 37 -22.00 -10.48 -11.08
N TYR A 38 -22.54 -10.19 -12.27
CA TYR A 38 -22.63 -8.83 -12.79
C TYR A 38 -23.90 -8.08 -12.29
N ASP A 39 -24.56 -8.57 -11.25
CA ASP A 39 -25.66 -7.85 -10.63
C ASP A 39 -25.20 -6.50 -10.08
N ASP A 40 -26.11 -5.53 -10.08
CA ASP A 40 -25.77 -4.17 -9.63
C ASP A 40 -25.32 -4.15 -8.16
N LEU A 41 -24.21 -3.50 -7.91
CA LEU A 41 -23.77 -3.17 -6.57
C LEU A 41 -24.64 -2.02 -6.03
N VAL A 42 -25.04 -2.14 -4.78
CA VAL A 42 -25.91 -1.15 -4.11
C VAL A 42 -25.20 -0.61 -2.88
N PRO A 43 -25.23 0.71 -2.64
CA PRO A 43 -24.68 1.29 -1.43
C PRO A 43 -25.49 0.86 -0.21
N ASN A 44 -24.83 0.71 0.94
CA ASN A 44 -25.50 0.48 2.21
C ASN A 44 -25.65 1.76 3.03
N ALA A 45 -26.55 1.75 4.03
CA ALA A 45 -26.83 2.90 4.87
C ALA A 45 -25.60 3.38 5.68
N SER A 46 -24.66 2.49 6.00
CA SER A 46 -23.43 2.85 6.69
C SER A 46 -22.53 3.71 5.83
N GLN A 47 -22.39 3.38 4.55
CA GLN A 47 -21.60 4.13 3.59
C GLN A 47 -22.11 5.57 3.44
N SER A 48 -23.43 5.78 3.34
CA SER A 48 -24.04 7.12 3.31
C SER A 48 -23.72 7.92 4.58
N LYS A 49 -23.78 7.29 5.75
CA LYS A 49 -23.43 7.94 7.03
C LYS A 49 -21.94 8.31 7.09
N VAL A 50 -21.06 7.41 6.66
CA VAL A 50 -19.61 7.65 6.62
C VAL A 50 -19.30 8.79 5.68
N GLN A 51 -19.89 8.82 4.48
CA GLN A 51 -19.70 9.90 3.50
C GLN A 51 -20.04 11.26 4.11
N ALA A 52 -21.25 11.43 4.64
CA ALA A 52 -21.68 12.69 5.24
C ALA A 52 -20.80 13.11 6.43
N PHE A 53 -20.44 12.15 7.28
CA PHE A 53 -19.55 12.40 8.43
C PHE A 53 -18.16 12.84 7.99
N VAL A 54 -17.52 12.08 7.08
CA VAL A 54 -16.17 12.37 6.58
C VAL A 54 -16.13 13.72 5.88
N THR A 55 -17.14 14.04 5.07
CA THR A 55 -17.26 15.36 4.41
C THR A 55 -17.26 16.50 5.40
N GLN A 56 -18.09 16.42 6.45
CA GLN A 56 -18.13 17.44 7.51
C GLN A 56 -16.83 17.48 8.31
N PHE A 57 -16.23 16.31 8.59
CA PHE A 57 -14.99 16.22 9.32
C PHE A 57 -13.84 16.88 8.56
N LEU A 58 -13.70 16.60 7.27
CA LEU A 58 -12.71 17.22 6.39
C LEU A 58 -12.89 18.76 6.32
N ASN A 59 -14.10 19.22 6.12
CA ASN A 59 -14.39 20.67 6.06
C ASN A 59 -13.98 21.40 7.34
N ASN A 60 -14.12 20.76 8.51
CA ASN A 60 -13.79 21.35 9.80
C ASN A 60 -12.30 21.26 10.16
N TYR A 61 -11.64 20.13 9.87
CA TYR A 61 -10.35 19.79 10.46
C TYR A 61 -9.19 19.68 9.46
N HIS A 62 -9.48 19.61 8.13
CA HIS A 62 -8.43 19.55 7.12
C HIS A 62 -7.57 20.83 7.13
N TYR A 63 -6.26 20.66 6.90
CA TYR A 63 -5.31 21.77 6.86
C TYR A 63 -5.70 22.81 5.79
N ARG A 64 -5.89 22.37 4.53
CA ARG A 64 -6.41 23.20 3.45
C ARG A 64 -7.88 23.45 3.67
N LYS A 65 -8.27 24.74 3.71
CA LYS A 65 -9.69 25.12 3.70
C LYS A 65 -10.20 25.08 2.26
N PHE A 66 -11.38 24.51 2.09
CA PHE A 66 -12.05 24.38 0.81
C PHE A 66 -13.54 24.70 0.98
N THR A 67 -14.20 25.03 -0.13
CA THR A 67 -15.65 25.25 -0.16
C THR A 67 -16.31 24.11 -0.91
N LEU A 68 -17.41 23.63 -0.36
CA LEU A 68 -18.29 22.67 -1.05
C LEU A 68 -19.15 23.47 -2.02
N ASP A 69 -18.78 23.46 -3.28
CA ASP A 69 -19.42 24.22 -4.37
C ASP A 69 -19.30 23.46 -5.71
N ASP A 70 -19.92 24.01 -6.75
CA ASP A 70 -19.89 23.46 -8.11
C ASP A 70 -18.46 23.22 -8.65
N SER A 71 -17.50 24.08 -8.27
CA SER A 71 -16.11 23.94 -8.70
C SER A 71 -15.46 22.70 -8.10
N LEU A 72 -15.65 22.47 -6.80
CA LEU A 72 -15.18 21.26 -6.13
C LEU A 72 -15.94 20.03 -6.63
N SER A 73 -17.28 20.15 -6.77
CA SER A 73 -18.16 19.11 -7.33
C SER A 73 -17.64 18.61 -8.67
N SER A 74 -17.35 19.53 -9.60
CA SER A 74 -16.81 19.17 -10.92
C SER A 74 -15.46 18.47 -10.87
N LYS A 75 -14.56 18.88 -9.95
CA LYS A 75 -13.26 18.23 -9.78
C LYS A 75 -13.39 16.81 -9.20
N VAL A 76 -14.22 16.64 -8.18
CA VAL A 76 -14.52 15.32 -7.59
C VAL A 76 -15.08 14.37 -8.63
N TRP A 77 -16.03 14.87 -9.43
CA TRP A 77 -16.62 14.09 -10.51
C TRP A 77 -15.58 13.67 -11.56
N SER A 78 -14.73 14.61 -12.00
CA SER A 78 -13.68 14.31 -12.97
C SER A 78 -12.67 13.30 -12.44
N SER A 79 -12.24 13.46 -11.17
CA SER A 79 -11.35 12.50 -10.51
C SER A 79 -11.99 11.12 -10.40
N PHE A 80 -13.29 11.06 -10.07
CA PHE A 80 -13.98 9.76 -9.98
C PHE A 80 -14.09 9.05 -11.34
N ILE A 81 -14.44 9.76 -12.42
CA ILE A 81 -14.48 9.20 -13.77
C ILE A 81 -13.09 8.73 -14.21
N GLU A 82 -12.04 9.50 -13.90
CA GLU A 82 -10.64 9.11 -14.18
C GLU A 82 -10.24 7.85 -13.39
N ASN A 83 -10.64 7.74 -12.13
CA ASN A 83 -10.35 6.55 -11.30
C ASN A 83 -11.12 5.31 -11.78
N VAL A 84 -12.27 5.47 -12.42
CA VAL A 84 -13.05 4.35 -12.99
C VAL A 84 -12.53 3.92 -14.37
N ASP A 85 -12.28 4.87 -15.29
CA ASP A 85 -11.82 4.59 -16.66
C ASP A 85 -10.77 5.59 -17.16
N GLY A 86 -9.65 5.73 -16.41
CA GLY A 86 -8.56 6.65 -16.77
C GLY A 86 -7.89 6.33 -18.10
N SER A 87 -7.90 5.07 -18.51
CA SER A 87 -7.40 4.67 -19.84
C SER A 87 -8.34 5.04 -21.01
N LYS A 88 -9.55 5.48 -20.70
CA LYS A 88 -10.61 5.83 -21.67
C LYS A 88 -10.85 4.71 -22.68
N ALA A 89 -10.96 3.49 -22.14
CA ALA A 89 -11.04 2.25 -22.92
C ALA A 89 -12.34 1.47 -22.74
N TYR A 90 -13.25 1.91 -21.86
CA TYR A 90 -14.50 1.21 -21.59
C TYR A 90 -15.74 2.00 -22.00
N PHE A 91 -15.74 3.31 -21.78
CA PHE A 91 -16.86 4.18 -22.15
C PHE A 91 -16.61 4.88 -23.50
N THR A 92 -17.71 5.17 -24.18
CA THR A 92 -17.75 6.13 -25.29
C THR A 92 -17.99 7.55 -24.78
N LYS A 93 -17.73 8.55 -25.63
CA LYS A 93 -17.99 9.95 -25.30
C LYS A 93 -19.45 10.21 -24.95
N SER A 94 -20.39 9.60 -25.69
CA SER A 94 -21.83 9.75 -25.43
C SER A 94 -22.24 9.22 -24.06
N GLU A 95 -21.66 8.11 -23.62
CA GLU A 95 -21.95 7.53 -22.30
C GLU A 95 -21.39 8.40 -21.18
N ILE A 96 -20.20 8.96 -21.36
CA ILE A 96 -19.64 9.95 -20.42
C ILE A 96 -20.55 11.20 -20.35
N ASP A 97 -21.07 11.67 -21.50
CA ASP A 97 -21.99 12.82 -21.53
C ASP A 97 -23.31 12.56 -20.79
N GLU A 98 -23.81 11.33 -20.80
CA GLU A 98 -25.00 10.95 -20.01
C GLU A 98 -24.74 11.04 -18.49
N PHE A 99 -23.52 10.78 -18.05
CA PHE A 99 -23.14 10.89 -16.63
C PHE A 99 -22.86 12.32 -16.18
N GLU A 100 -22.66 13.28 -17.09
CA GLU A 100 -22.43 14.69 -16.76
C GLU A 100 -23.55 15.33 -15.94
N LYS A 101 -24.74 14.72 -15.89
CA LYS A 101 -25.86 15.12 -15.02
C LYS A 101 -25.52 15.15 -13.52
N TYR A 102 -24.43 14.48 -13.11
CA TYR A 102 -23.94 14.42 -11.73
C TYR A 102 -22.83 15.42 -11.44
N ARG A 103 -22.17 15.99 -12.45
CA ARG A 103 -20.94 16.79 -12.31
C ARG A 103 -21.05 17.90 -11.27
N PHE A 104 -22.16 18.62 -11.24
CA PHE A 104 -22.40 19.76 -10.36
C PHE A 104 -23.33 19.44 -9.18
N LYS A 105 -23.41 18.16 -8.78
CA LYS A 105 -24.26 17.69 -7.67
C LYS A 105 -23.46 16.95 -6.60
N MET A 106 -22.12 16.88 -6.74
CA MET A 106 -21.31 16.09 -5.80
C MET A 106 -21.18 16.77 -4.44
N ASP A 107 -21.23 18.10 -4.37
CA ASP A 107 -21.19 18.85 -3.10
C ASP A 107 -22.43 18.58 -2.23
N GLU A 108 -23.66 18.62 -2.79
CA GLU A 108 -24.86 18.22 -2.07
C GLU A 108 -24.87 16.71 -1.76
N ALA A 109 -24.46 15.89 -2.73
CA ALA A 109 -24.37 14.45 -2.55
C ALA A 109 -23.40 14.07 -1.42
N MET A 110 -22.24 14.72 -1.32
CA MET A 110 -21.27 14.52 -0.26
C MET A 110 -21.83 14.87 1.13
N LEU A 111 -22.64 15.92 1.24
CA LEU A 111 -23.27 16.35 2.50
C LEU A 111 -24.45 15.45 2.90
N SER A 112 -25.25 15.01 1.93
CA SER A 112 -26.44 14.19 2.18
C SER A 112 -26.15 12.69 2.33
N GLY A 113 -24.98 12.24 1.87
CA GLY A 113 -24.66 10.81 1.79
C GLY A 113 -25.28 10.12 0.57
N ASP A 114 -25.59 10.86 -0.49
CA ASP A 114 -26.10 10.30 -1.74
C ASP A 114 -24.97 9.66 -2.56
N LEU A 115 -25.09 8.38 -2.82
CA LEU A 115 -24.14 7.56 -3.59
C LEU A 115 -24.70 7.14 -4.96
N THR A 116 -25.84 7.66 -5.38
CA THR A 116 -26.53 7.25 -6.60
C THR A 116 -25.63 7.39 -7.83
N GLY A 117 -25.01 8.56 -8.04
CA GLY A 117 -24.17 8.82 -9.20
C GLY A 117 -22.95 7.90 -9.28
N PRO A 118 -22.12 7.80 -8.25
CA PRO A 118 -20.97 6.89 -8.22
C PRO A 118 -21.31 5.42 -8.50
N PHE A 119 -22.39 4.91 -7.91
CA PHE A 119 -22.80 3.53 -8.12
C PHE A 119 -23.40 3.29 -9.51
N GLU A 120 -24.15 4.25 -10.08
CA GLU A 120 -24.65 4.17 -11.46
C GLU A 120 -23.49 4.06 -12.45
N VAL A 121 -22.49 4.93 -12.35
CA VAL A 121 -21.30 4.90 -13.22
C VAL A 121 -20.53 3.61 -13.08
N PHE A 122 -20.30 3.15 -11.83
CA PHE A 122 -19.51 1.96 -11.61
C PHE A 122 -20.22 0.69 -12.08
N ASN A 123 -21.53 0.58 -11.88
CA ASN A 123 -22.32 -0.53 -12.41
C ASN A 123 -22.31 -0.54 -13.95
N ALA A 124 -22.44 0.64 -14.58
CA ALA A 124 -22.27 0.77 -16.03
C ALA A 124 -20.87 0.31 -16.47
N TYR A 125 -19.80 0.70 -15.76
CA TYR A 125 -18.44 0.24 -16.04
C TYR A 125 -18.33 -1.30 -15.99
N ARG A 126 -18.92 -1.96 -14.99
CA ARG A 126 -18.92 -3.43 -14.88
C ARG A 126 -19.62 -4.07 -16.08
N GLN A 127 -20.76 -3.52 -16.53
CA GLN A 127 -21.45 -4.03 -17.74
C GLN A 127 -20.61 -3.81 -18.99
N LYS A 128 -19.94 -2.68 -19.13
CA LYS A 128 -18.99 -2.41 -20.23
C LYS A 128 -17.82 -3.38 -20.21
N TYR A 129 -17.30 -3.67 -19.01
CA TYR A 129 -16.23 -4.65 -18.84
C TYR A 129 -16.65 -6.03 -19.36
N LYS A 130 -17.85 -6.51 -19.00
CA LYS A 130 -18.42 -7.77 -19.48
C LYS A 130 -18.52 -7.81 -21.02
N GLN A 131 -19.05 -6.73 -21.62
CA GLN A 131 -19.15 -6.63 -23.09
C GLN A 131 -17.75 -6.65 -23.73
N ARG A 132 -16.82 -5.94 -23.13
CA ARG A 132 -15.44 -5.86 -23.60
C ARG A 132 -14.70 -7.20 -23.50
N HIS A 133 -14.88 -7.91 -22.40
CA HIS A 133 -14.32 -9.26 -22.23
C HIS A 133 -14.83 -10.20 -23.33
N ALA A 134 -16.13 -10.22 -23.57
CA ALA A 134 -16.70 -11.04 -24.65
C ALA A 134 -16.12 -10.67 -26.03
N TYR A 135 -15.98 -9.38 -26.34
CA TYR A 135 -15.36 -8.89 -27.57
C TYR A 135 -13.91 -9.38 -27.71
N ILE A 136 -13.12 -9.27 -26.64
CA ILE A 136 -11.72 -9.70 -26.64
C ILE A 136 -11.63 -11.22 -26.89
N LYS A 137 -12.48 -12.02 -26.25
CA LYS A 137 -12.50 -13.47 -26.45
C LYS A 137 -12.81 -13.81 -27.91
N GLU A 138 -13.72 -13.10 -28.54
CA GLU A 138 -13.98 -13.24 -29.99
C GLU A 138 -12.78 -12.79 -30.84
N TYR A 139 -12.17 -11.64 -30.52
CA TYR A 139 -11.00 -11.14 -31.23
C TYR A 139 -9.83 -12.12 -31.19
N LEU A 140 -9.60 -12.79 -30.05
CA LEU A 140 -8.56 -13.80 -29.87
C LEU A 140 -8.75 -15.08 -30.69
N THR A 141 -9.94 -15.30 -31.29
CA THR A 141 -10.15 -16.41 -32.23
C THR A 141 -9.65 -16.10 -33.66
N LYS A 142 -9.36 -14.83 -33.94
CA LYS A 142 -8.94 -14.36 -35.28
C LYS A 142 -7.41 -14.33 -35.39
N PRO A 143 -6.85 -14.54 -36.59
CA PRO A 143 -5.41 -14.36 -36.79
C PRO A 143 -4.98 -12.93 -36.48
N MET A 144 -3.84 -12.78 -35.77
CA MET A 144 -3.27 -11.47 -35.46
C MET A 144 -2.31 -11.04 -36.56
N ASP A 145 -2.46 -9.81 -37.05
CA ASP A 145 -1.56 -9.22 -38.05
C ASP A 145 -0.49 -8.36 -37.39
N PHE A 146 0.75 -8.86 -37.37
CA PHE A 146 1.92 -8.17 -36.84
C PHE A 146 2.71 -7.41 -37.92
N THR A 147 2.16 -7.28 -39.12
CA THR A 147 2.77 -6.54 -40.22
C THR A 147 2.18 -5.14 -40.44
N THR A 148 1.21 -4.79 -39.58
CA THR A 148 0.53 -3.46 -39.65
C THR A 148 1.52 -2.31 -39.44
N ASN A 149 1.21 -1.15 -40.00
CA ASN A 149 1.93 0.10 -39.73
C ASN A 149 1.31 0.91 -38.57
N ASP A 150 0.34 0.34 -37.89
CA ASP A 150 -0.30 1.01 -36.75
C ASP A 150 0.67 1.23 -35.58
N THR A 151 0.34 2.25 -34.81
CA THR A 151 0.99 2.54 -33.52
C THR A 151 0.01 2.42 -32.36
N TYR A 152 0.56 2.18 -31.17
CA TYR A 152 -0.18 2.13 -29.92
C TYR A 152 0.44 3.07 -28.90
N GLN A 153 -0.41 3.92 -28.31
CA GLN A 153 -0.06 4.80 -27.20
C GLN A 153 -0.25 4.05 -25.90
N VAL A 154 0.84 3.78 -25.17
CA VAL A 154 0.80 3.01 -23.90
C VAL A 154 0.16 3.83 -22.78
N ASN A 155 0.57 5.09 -22.62
CA ASN A 155 -0.06 6.00 -21.67
C ASN A 155 -1.24 6.70 -22.37
N ARG A 156 -2.45 6.36 -21.95
CA ARG A 156 -3.68 6.89 -22.54
C ARG A 156 -4.38 7.94 -21.66
N ASN A 157 -3.72 8.43 -20.60
CA ASN A 157 -4.32 9.41 -19.70
C ASN A 157 -4.82 10.67 -20.43
N ASP A 158 -4.07 11.12 -21.44
CA ASP A 158 -4.42 12.28 -22.28
C ASP A 158 -5.26 11.91 -23.52
N ALA A 159 -5.65 10.64 -23.68
CA ALA A 159 -6.46 10.22 -24.82
C ALA A 159 -7.86 10.86 -24.74
N LYS A 160 -8.54 10.96 -25.89
CA LYS A 160 -9.95 11.33 -25.95
C LYS A 160 -10.81 10.08 -25.79
N TRP A 161 -12.02 10.27 -25.26
CA TRP A 161 -13.05 9.23 -25.29
C TRP A 161 -13.40 8.88 -26.74
N ALA A 162 -13.52 7.58 -27.03
CA ALA A 162 -13.97 7.12 -28.33
C ALA A 162 -15.37 7.68 -28.66
N SER A 163 -15.57 8.14 -29.88
CA SER A 163 -16.83 8.74 -30.32
C SER A 163 -17.95 7.72 -30.49
N ASN A 164 -17.60 6.46 -30.74
CA ASN A 164 -18.54 5.36 -30.97
C ASN A 164 -17.89 4.00 -30.63
N GLN A 165 -18.69 2.94 -30.74
CA GLN A 165 -18.25 1.58 -30.42
C GLN A 165 -17.14 1.07 -31.36
N GLU A 166 -17.19 1.41 -32.65
CA GLU A 166 -16.20 0.98 -33.64
C GLU A 166 -14.80 1.56 -33.33
N GLU A 167 -14.73 2.85 -32.97
CA GLU A 167 -13.49 3.48 -32.54
C GLU A 167 -12.97 2.84 -31.25
N LEU A 168 -13.85 2.54 -30.30
CA LEU A 168 -13.50 1.88 -29.06
C LEU A 168 -12.98 0.45 -29.29
N ASP A 169 -13.58 -0.29 -30.23
CA ASP A 169 -13.12 -1.62 -30.64
C ASP A 169 -11.73 -1.53 -31.29
N GLY A 170 -11.48 -0.50 -32.09
CA GLY A 170 -10.15 -0.21 -32.64
C GLY A 170 -9.08 0.04 -31.57
N VAL A 171 -9.43 0.74 -30.49
CA VAL A 171 -8.53 0.93 -29.33
C VAL A 171 -8.19 -0.44 -28.71
N TRP A 172 -9.17 -1.29 -28.49
CA TRP A 172 -8.95 -2.61 -27.89
C TRP A 172 -8.18 -3.57 -28.80
N ASN A 173 -8.39 -3.50 -30.12
CA ASN A 173 -7.58 -4.26 -31.07
C ASN A 173 -6.09 -3.94 -30.91
N LYS A 174 -5.76 -2.64 -30.79
CA LYS A 174 -4.38 -2.20 -30.58
C LYS A 174 -3.83 -2.62 -29.21
N ILE A 175 -4.63 -2.56 -28.14
CA ILE A 175 -4.25 -3.04 -26.80
C ILE A 175 -3.90 -4.53 -26.83
N VAL A 176 -4.79 -5.36 -27.37
CA VAL A 176 -4.60 -6.82 -27.43
C VAL A 176 -3.42 -7.17 -28.34
N LEU A 177 -3.31 -6.52 -29.51
CA LEU A 177 -2.21 -6.74 -30.44
C LEU A 177 -0.86 -6.35 -29.83
N SER A 178 -0.79 -5.24 -29.10
CA SER A 178 0.42 -4.80 -28.39
C SER A 178 0.86 -5.83 -27.34
N GLN A 179 -0.07 -6.38 -26.58
CA GLN A 179 0.23 -7.43 -25.59
C GLN A 179 0.69 -8.73 -26.26
N ALA A 180 0.03 -9.13 -27.34
CA ALA A 180 0.42 -10.29 -28.13
C ALA A 180 1.83 -10.12 -28.74
N LEU A 181 2.11 -8.93 -29.29
CA LEU A 181 3.41 -8.58 -29.84
C LEU A 181 4.52 -8.65 -28.78
N GLY A 182 4.26 -8.19 -27.58
CA GLY A 182 5.20 -8.31 -26.45
C GLY A 182 5.56 -9.76 -26.14
N LEU A 183 4.57 -10.66 -26.13
CA LEU A 183 4.78 -12.11 -25.95
C LEU A 183 5.53 -12.73 -27.12
N LYS A 184 5.23 -12.33 -28.35
CA LYS A 184 5.93 -12.80 -29.57
C LYS A 184 7.40 -12.38 -29.58
N LEU A 185 7.69 -11.14 -29.19
CA LEU A 185 9.06 -10.61 -29.05
C LEU A 185 9.86 -11.31 -27.92
N SER A 186 9.19 -11.91 -26.93
CA SER A 186 9.83 -12.75 -25.90
C SER A 186 9.99 -14.21 -26.32
N GLY A 187 9.65 -14.57 -27.57
CA GLY A 187 9.85 -15.90 -28.15
C GLY A 187 8.69 -16.88 -27.95
N SER A 188 7.52 -16.40 -27.51
CA SER A 188 6.34 -17.27 -27.35
C SER A 188 5.77 -17.71 -28.70
N SER A 189 5.34 -18.96 -28.84
CA SER A 189 4.61 -19.44 -30.00
C SER A 189 3.20 -18.82 -30.06
N ASP A 190 2.59 -18.78 -31.26
CA ASP A 190 1.24 -18.18 -31.42
C ASP A 190 0.19 -18.91 -30.56
N SER A 191 0.28 -20.22 -30.38
CA SER A 191 -0.60 -20.98 -29.49
C SER A 191 -0.39 -20.61 -28.01
N ALA A 192 0.85 -20.42 -27.56
CA ALA A 192 1.16 -20.00 -26.20
C ALA A 192 0.71 -18.54 -25.93
N ILE A 193 0.81 -17.66 -26.93
CA ILE A 193 0.31 -16.28 -26.87
C ILE A 193 -1.19 -16.30 -26.61
N LEU A 194 -1.95 -17.04 -27.44
CA LEU A 194 -3.41 -17.15 -27.29
C LEU A 194 -3.82 -17.72 -25.95
N ALA A 195 -3.16 -18.79 -25.48
CA ALA A 195 -3.44 -19.40 -24.17
C ALA A 195 -3.17 -18.41 -23.04
N THR A 196 -2.04 -17.69 -23.10
CA THR A 196 -1.65 -16.69 -22.10
C THR A 196 -2.62 -15.52 -22.04
N LEU A 197 -3.01 -14.97 -23.19
CA LEU A 197 -3.95 -13.84 -23.24
C LEU A 197 -5.35 -14.25 -22.77
N ASN A 198 -5.85 -15.41 -23.19
CA ASN A 198 -7.12 -15.93 -22.71
C ASN A 198 -7.15 -16.05 -21.19
N LYS A 199 -6.13 -16.71 -20.60
CA LYS A 199 -6.01 -16.83 -19.13
C LYS A 199 -5.91 -15.46 -18.45
N ARG A 200 -5.17 -14.51 -19.03
CA ARG A 200 -5.01 -13.15 -18.49
C ARG A 200 -6.34 -12.40 -18.46
N TYR A 201 -7.11 -12.42 -19.52
CA TYR A 201 -8.39 -11.72 -19.59
C TYR A 201 -9.46 -12.38 -18.71
N ASP A 202 -9.49 -13.72 -18.61
CA ASP A 202 -10.37 -14.43 -17.67
C ASP A 202 -10.04 -14.06 -16.22
N MET A 203 -8.76 -13.94 -15.88
CA MET A 203 -8.33 -13.49 -14.55
C MET A 203 -8.72 -12.02 -14.29
N TYR A 204 -8.64 -11.16 -15.30
CA TYR A 204 -9.08 -9.76 -15.15
C TYR A 204 -10.60 -9.67 -14.97
N GLU A 205 -11.39 -10.46 -15.71
CA GLU A 205 -12.84 -10.55 -15.51
C GLU A 205 -13.18 -11.00 -14.10
N THR A 206 -12.53 -12.07 -13.62
CA THR A 206 -12.70 -12.56 -12.25
C THR A 206 -12.45 -11.46 -11.22
N ARG A 207 -11.45 -10.60 -11.41
CA ARG A 207 -11.18 -9.47 -10.53
C ARG A 207 -12.33 -8.46 -10.51
N VAL A 208 -12.88 -8.11 -11.67
CA VAL A 208 -14.01 -7.16 -11.76
C VAL A 208 -15.28 -7.74 -11.14
N LEU A 209 -15.52 -9.03 -11.31
CA LEU A 209 -16.64 -9.74 -10.68
C LEU A 209 -16.55 -9.73 -9.14
N LYS A 210 -15.35 -9.76 -8.60
CA LYS A 210 -15.09 -9.79 -7.16
C LYS A 210 -15.19 -8.42 -6.47
N TRP A 211 -15.38 -7.32 -7.20
CA TRP A 211 -15.58 -6.00 -6.61
C TRP A 211 -16.87 -5.94 -5.81
N ARG A 212 -16.82 -5.21 -4.69
CA ARG A 212 -17.92 -5.05 -3.73
C ARG A 212 -18.32 -3.58 -3.61
N ALA A 213 -19.47 -3.35 -2.98
CA ALA A 213 -19.96 -1.99 -2.71
C ALA A 213 -18.96 -1.14 -1.90
N GLU A 214 -18.20 -1.78 -0.99
CA GLU A 214 -17.14 -1.12 -0.22
C GLU A 214 -16.01 -0.60 -1.10
N ASP A 215 -15.63 -1.34 -2.14
CA ASP A 215 -14.55 -0.96 -3.04
C ASP A 215 -14.95 0.26 -3.89
N VAL A 216 -16.20 0.27 -4.39
CA VAL A 216 -16.78 1.42 -5.11
C VAL A 216 -16.82 2.65 -4.20
N PHE A 217 -17.29 2.47 -2.98
CA PHE A 217 -17.38 3.52 -1.99
C PHE A 217 -16.00 4.10 -1.66
N GLN A 218 -15.01 3.26 -1.40
CA GLN A 218 -13.64 3.72 -1.14
C GLN A 218 -13.06 4.48 -2.33
N THR A 219 -13.26 4.00 -3.56
CA THR A 219 -12.80 4.67 -4.77
C THR A 219 -13.41 6.06 -4.89
N PHE A 220 -14.72 6.18 -4.67
CA PHE A 220 -15.40 7.48 -4.72
C PHE A 220 -14.93 8.43 -3.62
N MET A 221 -14.85 7.95 -2.37
CA MET A 221 -14.37 8.76 -1.26
C MET A 221 -12.93 9.23 -1.47
N ASN A 222 -12.08 8.41 -2.07
CA ASN A 222 -10.71 8.79 -2.39
C ASN A 222 -10.64 9.77 -3.56
N SER A 223 -11.52 9.68 -4.54
CA SER A 223 -11.65 10.71 -5.58
C SER A 223 -11.99 12.08 -5.00
N PHE A 224 -12.78 12.13 -3.92
CA PHE A 224 -13.04 13.37 -3.20
C PHE A 224 -11.82 13.87 -2.41
N THR A 225 -11.18 13.00 -1.65
CA THR A 225 -10.04 13.40 -0.79
C THR A 225 -8.83 13.82 -1.61
N GLU A 226 -8.53 13.17 -2.72
CA GLU A 226 -7.43 13.47 -3.64
C GLU A 226 -7.53 14.85 -4.28
N VAL A 227 -8.74 15.33 -4.50
CA VAL A 227 -8.98 16.71 -5.00
C VAL A 227 -8.61 17.76 -3.95
N ILE A 228 -8.63 17.42 -2.67
CA ILE A 228 -8.27 18.33 -1.58
C ILE A 228 -6.75 18.32 -1.36
N ASP A 229 -6.14 17.14 -1.20
CA ASP A 229 -4.69 16.94 -1.15
C ASP A 229 -4.34 15.46 -1.42
N PRO A 230 -3.12 15.16 -1.92
CA PRO A 230 -2.76 13.80 -2.34
C PRO A 230 -2.55 12.82 -1.19
N HIS A 231 -2.57 13.26 0.06
CA HIS A 231 -2.24 12.44 1.23
C HIS A 231 -3.43 12.16 2.15
N THR A 232 -4.55 12.86 1.95
CA THR A 232 -5.80 12.57 2.64
C THR A 232 -6.52 11.43 1.94
N SER A 233 -6.90 10.40 2.69
CA SER A 233 -7.59 9.22 2.13
C SER A 233 -8.51 8.56 3.13
N TYR A 234 -9.61 8.01 2.61
CA TYR A 234 -10.50 7.13 3.36
C TYR A 234 -10.08 5.67 3.14
N MET A 235 -10.07 4.90 4.20
CA MET A 235 -9.77 3.46 4.20
C MET A 235 -10.95 2.68 4.76
N ILE A 236 -11.51 1.77 3.97
CA ILE A 236 -12.47 0.77 4.47
C ILE A 236 -11.81 -0.11 5.56
N PRO A 237 -12.57 -0.80 6.41
CA PRO A 237 -12.02 -1.55 7.53
C PRO A 237 -10.89 -2.52 7.18
N SER A 238 -10.96 -3.19 6.02
CA SER A 238 -9.91 -4.11 5.56
C SER A 238 -8.61 -3.37 5.18
N THR A 239 -8.72 -2.27 4.45
CA THR A 239 -7.57 -1.43 4.06
C THR A 239 -6.94 -0.78 5.28
N ALA A 240 -7.75 -0.29 6.24
CA ALA A 240 -7.27 0.26 7.50
C ALA A 240 -6.51 -0.77 8.35
N ALA A 241 -7.00 -2.00 8.42
CA ALA A 241 -6.32 -3.08 9.13
C ALA A 241 -4.96 -3.40 8.49
N GLN A 242 -4.88 -3.46 7.17
CA GLN A 242 -3.63 -3.69 6.45
C GLN A 242 -2.63 -2.55 6.68
N PHE A 243 -3.08 -1.29 6.58
CA PHE A 243 -2.26 -0.11 6.87
C PHE A 243 -1.68 -0.13 8.30
N ASN A 244 -2.49 -0.51 9.29
CA ASN A 244 -2.04 -0.60 10.68
C ASN A 244 -0.98 -1.70 10.87
N ILE A 245 -1.07 -2.83 10.14
CA ILE A 245 -0.05 -3.89 10.15
C ILE A 245 1.27 -3.36 9.55
N GLU A 246 1.21 -2.68 8.42
CA GLU A 246 2.37 -2.08 7.77
C GLU A 246 3.05 -1.05 8.69
N MET A 247 2.29 -0.17 9.35
CA MET A 247 2.83 0.83 10.27
C MET A 247 3.43 0.22 11.55
N SER A 248 2.88 -0.88 12.04
CA SER A 248 3.36 -1.53 13.27
C SER A 248 4.43 -2.58 13.04
N GLN A 249 4.65 -2.99 11.78
CA GLN A 249 5.47 -4.13 11.38
C GLN A 249 5.19 -5.39 12.23
N SER A 250 3.92 -5.56 12.60
CA SER A 250 3.46 -6.70 13.39
C SER A 250 2.01 -7.03 13.07
N LEU A 251 1.66 -8.31 13.19
CA LEU A 251 0.29 -8.78 13.04
C LEU A 251 -0.08 -9.79 14.12
N GLU A 252 -1.37 -9.88 14.44
CA GLU A 252 -1.89 -10.92 15.33
C GLU A 252 -2.59 -12.01 14.49
N GLY A 253 -2.10 -13.24 14.56
CA GLY A 253 -2.62 -14.32 13.74
C GLY A 253 -1.81 -15.61 13.83
N ILE A 254 -1.77 -16.34 12.72
CA ILE A 254 -1.14 -17.65 12.61
C ILE A 254 0.33 -17.62 12.12
N GLY A 255 0.79 -16.50 11.55
CA GLY A 255 2.14 -16.40 10.97
C GLY A 255 2.26 -17.06 9.60
N ALA A 256 1.38 -16.72 8.69
CA ALA A 256 1.43 -17.17 7.31
C ALA A 256 1.07 -16.03 6.34
N THR A 257 1.73 -16.01 5.19
CA THR A 257 1.31 -15.23 4.02
C THR A 257 0.38 -16.08 3.18
N LEU A 258 -0.77 -15.54 2.82
CA LEU A 258 -1.81 -16.26 2.08
C LEU A 258 -2.02 -15.61 0.71
N MET A 259 -2.43 -16.44 -0.27
CA MET A 259 -2.82 -15.98 -1.60
C MET A 259 -3.92 -16.87 -2.18
N ASN A 260 -4.66 -16.37 -3.18
CA ASN A 260 -5.56 -17.24 -3.94
C ASN A 260 -4.79 -18.00 -5.00
N GLU A 261 -5.06 -19.31 -5.11
CA GLU A 261 -4.69 -20.15 -6.23
C GLU A 261 -5.93 -20.90 -6.72
N GLY A 262 -6.46 -20.48 -7.87
CA GLY A 262 -7.78 -20.94 -8.33
C GLY A 262 -8.87 -20.58 -7.32
N ASP A 263 -9.61 -21.58 -6.86
CA ASP A 263 -10.67 -21.43 -5.86
C ASP A 263 -10.18 -21.61 -4.42
N TYR A 264 -8.88 -21.84 -4.21
CA TYR A 264 -8.33 -22.12 -2.89
C TYR A 264 -7.56 -20.94 -2.32
N VAL A 265 -7.59 -20.83 -0.99
CA VAL A 265 -6.69 -19.95 -0.22
C VAL A 265 -5.47 -20.76 0.16
N MET A 266 -4.32 -20.45 -0.45
CA MET A 266 -3.05 -21.17 -0.31
C MET A 266 -2.11 -20.49 0.67
N ILE A 267 -1.37 -21.26 1.44
CA ILE A 267 -0.24 -20.79 2.27
C ILE A 267 0.96 -20.54 1.35
N LYS A 268 1.21 -19.27 1.02
CA LYS A 268 2.35 -18.87 0.17
C LYS A 268 3.67 -18.98 0.90
N ASP A 269 3.68 -18.52 2.18
CA ASP A 269 4.88 -18.54 3.01
C ASP A 269 4.53 -18.65 4.50
N ILE A 270 5.46 -19.13 5.31
CA ILE A 270 5.30 -19.32 6.75
C ILE A 270 6.35 -18.49 7.48
N VAL A 271 5.91 -17.59 8.36
CA VAL A 271 6.80 -16.75 9.15
C VAL A 271 7.56 -17.61 10.17
N VAL A 272 8.88 -17.56 10.11
CA VAL A 272 9.76 -18.28 11.04
C VAL A 272 9.45 -17.87 12.48
N ALA A 273 9.45 -18.84 13.40
CA ALA A 273 9.04 -18.67 14.79
C ALA A 273 7.58 -18.23 15.03
N GLY A 274 6.76 -18.08 13.99
CA GLY A 274 5.31 -17.84 14.12
C GLY A 274 4.52 -19.07 14.59
N PRO A 275 3.23 -18.91 14.97
CA PRO A 275 2.42 -20.01 15.49
C PRO A 275 2.29 -21.21 14.56
N LEU A 276 2.09 -20.96 13.26
CA LEU A 276 2.01 -22.05 12.26
C LEU A 276 3.34 -22.77 12.11
N TYR A 277 4.47 -22.04 12.11
CA TYR A 277 5.81 -22.61 12.11
C TYR A 277 6.05 -23.52 13.32
N LYS A 278 5.70 -23.03 14.54
CA LYS A 278 5.83 -23.80 15.79
C LYS A 278 4.92 -25.03 15.84
N ASN A 279 3.77 -24.97 15.19
CA ASN A 279 2.83 -26.09 15.08
C ASN A 279 3.44 -27.24 14.25
N GLY A 280 4.22 -26.94 13.20
CA GLY A 280 5.00 -27.89 12.39
C GLY A 280 4.17 -28.82 11.50
N GLN A 281 2.86 -28.64 11.40
CA GLN A 281 1.95 -29.51 10.63
C GLN A 281 1.43 -28.87 9.34
N GLY A 282 1.56 -27.55 9.18
CA GLY A 282 1.23 -26.83 7.94
C GLY A 282 2.46 -26.58 7.12
N ASN A 283 2.37 -26.70 5.81
CA ASN A 283 3.45 -26.50 4.87
C ASN A 283 3.16 -25.36 3.91
N LYS A 284 4.20 -24.84 3.28
CA LYS A 284 4.10 -23.96 2.12
C LYS A 284 3.36 -24.71 1.00
N ASN A 285 2.47 -23.99 0.31
CA ASN A 285 1.57 -24.47 -0.74
C ASN A 285 0.37 -25.34 -0.25
N ASP A 286 0.20 -25.59 1.06
CA ASP A 286 -1.02 -26.22 1.53
C ASP A 286 -2.22 -25.29 1.32
N TYR A 287 -3.40 -25.86 0.98
CA TYR A 287 -4.66 -25.12 0.83
C TYR A 287 -5.45 -25.11 2.14
N ILE A 288 -5.96 -23.94 2.54
CA ILE A 288 -6.90 -23.82 3.65
C ILE A 288 -8.31 -23.97 3.08
N VAL A 289 -9.00 -25.05 3.43
CA VAL A 289 -10.34 -25.33 2.90
C VAL A 289 -11.46 -24.95 3.87
N ALA A 290 -11.20 -24.92 5.19
CA ALA A 290 -12.18 -24.47 6.16
C ALA A 290 -11.51 -23.87 7.40
N VAL A 291 -12.23 -22.95 8.09
CA VAL A 291 -11.79 -22.23 9.28
C VAL A 291 -12.85 -22.32 10.37
N ALA A 292 -12.44 -22.56 11.63
CA ALA A 292 -13.31 -22.49 12.79
C ALA A 292 -12.70 -21.65 13.92
N GLN A 293 -13.56 -20.98 14.69
CA GLN A 293 -13.13 -20.15 15.83
C GLN A 293 -13.20 -20.94 17.15
N GLY A 294 -12.21 -20.75 18.03
CA GLY A 294 -12.19 -21.44 19.32
C GLY A 294 -12.01 -22.95 19.21
N ASP A 295 -12.20 -23.64 20.32
CA ASP A 295 -12.07 -25.11 20.37
C ASP A 295 -13.33 -25.82 19.86
N ASP A 296 -14.52 -25.23 19.99
CA ASP A 296 -15.81 -25.87 19.75
C ASP A 296 -16.60 -25.25 18.60
N GLY A 297 -16.10 -24.18 17.95
CA GLY A 297 -16.81 -23.49 16.84
C GLY A 297 -17.01 -24.37 15.62
N GLU A 298 -18.07 -24.13 14.87
CA GLU A 298 -18.32 -24.83 13.61
C GLU A 298 -17.34 -24.42 12.52
N PHE A 299 -16.96 -25.36 11.65
CA PHE A 299 -16.12 -25.08 10.50
C PHE A 299 -16.91 -24.39 9.42
N GLN A 300 -16.41 -23.23 8.98
CA GLN A 300 -16.88 -22.53 7.82
C GLN A 300 -16.00 -22.90 6.62
N ASP A 301 -16.61 -23.41 5.57
CA ASP A 301 -15.95 -23.68 4.30
C ASP A 301 -15.54 -22.34 3.65
N ILE A 302 -14.32 -22.27 3.13
CA ILE A 302 -13.78 -21.08 2.49
C ILE A 302 -13.29 -21.32 1.06
N ILE A 303 -13.64 -22.46 0.45
CA ILE A 303 -13.35 -22.72 -0.96
C ILE A 303 -14.11 -21.70 -1.82
N GLY A 304 -13.43 -21.09 -2.78
CA GLY A 304 -13.98 -20.02 -3.62
C GLY A 304 -13.93 -18.61 -2.99
N TRP A 305 -13.49 -18.50 -1.73
CA TRP A 305 -13.40 -17.19 -1.08
C TRP A 305 -12.19 -16.40 -1.55
N LEU A 306 -12.30 -15.08 -1.43
CA LEU A 306 -11.14 -14.19 -1.52
C LEU A 306 -10.23 -14.40 -0.31
N THR A 307 -8.92 -14.29 -0.54
CA THR A 307 -7.93 -14.32 0.56
C THR A 307 -8.28 -13.30 1.65
N ASP A 308 -8.72 -12.09 1.28
CA ASP A 308 -9.06 -11.03 2.24
C ASP A 308 -10.23 -11.41 3.16
N ASP A 309 -11.22 -12.14 2.66
CA ASP A 309 -12.34 -12.59 3.47
C ASP A 309 -11.95 -13.79 4.37
N ALA A 310 -11.17 -14.72 3.85
CA ALA A 310 -10.62 -15.81 4.63
C ALA A 310 -9.69 -15.31 5.75
N VAL A 311 -8.86 -14.31 5.46
CA VAL A 311 -7.95 -13.68 6.42
C VAL A 311 -8.70 -13.06 7.60
N LYS A 312 -9.91 -12.50 7.41
CA LYS A 312 -10.75 -11.98 8.49
C LYS A 312 -11.12 -13.06 9.52
N LEU A 313 -11.27 -14.31 9.08
CA LEU A 313 -11.54 -15.45 9.95
C LEU A 313 -10.26 -16.02 10.58
N ILE A 314 -9.16 -16.00 9.84
CA ILE A 314 -7.88 -16.61 10.25
C ILE A 314 -7.14 -15.73 11.26
N ARG A 315 -7.10 -14.40 11.03
CA ARG A 315 -6.55 -13.41 11.98
C ARG A 315 -7.43 -13.29 13.22
N GLY A 316 -6.88 -12.75 14.30
CA GLY A 316 -7.62 -12.48 15.53
C GLY A 316 -6.68 -12.22 16.69
N LYS A 317 -7.22 -11.79 17.82
CA LYS A 317 -6.46 -11.36 19.01
C LYS A 317 -5.51 -12.45 19.51
N LYS A 318 -4.31 -12.03 19.91
CA LYS A 318 -3.32 -12.88 20.59
C LYS A 318 -3.97 -13.70 21.71
N GLY A 319 -3.65 -15.01 21.77
CA GLY A 319 -4.18 -15.95 22.76
C GLY A 319 -5.49 -16.61 22.37
N THR A 320 -6.18 -16.15 21.30
CA THR A 320 -7.38 -16.83 20.79
C THR A 320 -7.02 -18.02 19.91
N VAL A 321 -7.91 -19.01 19.85
CA VAL A 321 -7.73 -20.22 19.06
C VAL A 321 -8.41 -20.08 17.71
N VAL A 322 -7.72 -20.55 16.65
CA VAL A 322 -8.30 -20.82 15.34
C VAL A 322 -7.99 -22.25 14.95
N ARG A 323 -8.96 -22.95 14.36
CA ARG A 323 -8.77 -24.27 13.78
C ARG A 323 -8.87 -24.18 12.28
N LEU A 324 -7.94 -24.83 11.58
CA LEU A 324 -7.88 -24.85 10.12
C LEU A 324 -7.98 -26.28 9.62
N LYS A 325 -8.69 -26.48 8.51
CA LYS A 325 -8.59 -27.69 7.72
C LYS A 325 -7.67 -27.42 6.55
N LEU A 326 -6.54 -28.15 6.48
CA LEU A 326 -5.54 -28.01 5.43
C LEU A 326 -5.57 -29.22 4.49
N LEU A 327 -5.55 -28.94 3.19
CA LEU A 327 -5.35 -29.92 2.14
C LEU A 327 -3.98 -29.70 1.51
N PRO A 328 -3.06 -30.68 1.55
CA PRO A 328 -1.78 -30.58 0.85
C PRO A 328 -1.98 -30.35 -0.66
N SER A 329 -1.14 -29.54 -1.30
CA SER A 329 -1.28 -29.22 -2.73
C SER A 329 -1.06 -30.40 -3.67
N ASP A 330 -0.37 -31.44 -3.20
CA ASP A 330 -0.11 -32.69 -3.92
C ASP A 330 -1.11 -33.82 -3.59
N ALA A 331 -2.07 -33.53 -2.70
CA ALA A 331 -3.08 -34.52 -2.32
C ALA A 331 -4.21 -34.60 -3.36
N PRO A 332 -4.78 -35.78 -3.62
CA PRO A 332 -6.01 -35.94 -4.39
C PRO A 332 -7.13 -35.07 -3.82
N ALA A 333 -8.01 -34.55 -4.69
CA ALA A 333 -9.10 -33.63 -4.30
C ALA A 333 -10.10 -34.24 -3.29
N ASP A 334 -10.18 -35.55 -3.19
CA ASP A 334 -11.01 -36.32 -2.26
C ASP A 334 -10.30 -36.71 -0.95
N SER A 335 -9.08 -36.22 -0.73
CA SER A 335 -8.32 -36.49 0.49
C SER A 335 -8.96 -35.83 1.71
N GLU A 336 -8.90 -36.49 2.87
CA GLU A 336 -9.32 -35.87 4.12
C GLU A 336 -8.37 -34.73 4.52
N PRO A 337 -8.89 -33.51 4.73
CA PRO A 337 -8.07 -32.38 5.18
C PRO A 337 -7.48 -32.63 6.59
N LYS A 338 -6.22 -32.25 6.79
CA LYS A 338 -5.60 -32.22 8.12
C LYS A 338 -6.23 -31.15 8.99
N LEU A 339 -6.53 -31.50 10.24
CA LEU A 339 -7.03 -30.55 11.23
C LEU A 339 -5.86 -29.94 12.02
N LEU A 340 -5.72 -28.64 11.98
CA LEU A 340 -4.76 -27.88 12.77
C LEU A 340 -5.47 -27.02 13.79
N ARG A 341 -4.97 -27.03 15.04
CA ARG A 341 -5.34 -26.09 16.10
C ARG A 341 -4.18 -25.15 16.35
N ILE A 342 -4.40 -23.84 16.19
CA ILE A 342 -3.38 -22.82 16.34
C ILE A 342 -3.85 -21.77 17.35
N VAL A 343 -3.00 -21.45 18.33
CA VAL A 343 -3.19 -20.30 19.20
C VAL A 343 -2.55 -19.10 18.52
N ARG A 344 -3.33 -18.04 18.28
CA ARG A 344 -2.83 -16.82 17.64
C ARG A 344 -1.83 -16.12 18.54
N GLU A 345 -0.76 -15.65 17.96
CA GLU A 345 0.27 -14.84 18.63
C GLU A 345 0.45 -13.50 17.90
N LYS A 346 1.11 -12.56 18.58
CA LYS A 346 1.66 -11.38 17.93
C LYS A 346 2.95 -11.78 17.21
N ILE A 347 3.00 -11.56 15.92
CA ILE A 347 4.08 -11.94 15.02
C ILE A 347 4.78 -10.65 14.57
N LYS A 348 6.08 -10.59 14.74
CA LYS A 348 6.93 -9.51 14.22
C LYS A 348 7.31 -9.85 12.77
N LEU A 349 7.23 -8.87 11.89
CA LEU A 349 7.66 -9.03 10.49
C LEU A 349 9.15 -8.69 10.39
N GLU A 350 10.01 -9.62 10.78
CA GLU A 350 11.46 -9.39 10.91
C GLU A 350 12.14 -8.97 9.60
N GLU A 351 11.60 -9.34 8.45
CA GLU A 351 12.14 -8.95 7.15
C GLU A 351 11.79 -7.50 6.74
N ALA A 352 10.84 -6.88 7.43
CA ALA A 352 10.32 -5.55 7.11
C ALA A 352 10.72 -4.47 8.13
N VAL A 353 11.56 -4.82 9.12
CA VAL A 353 12.16 -3.90 10.08
C VAL A 353 13.58 -3.52 9.70
N ALA A 354 14.14 -2.54 10.39
CA ALA A 354 15.52 -2.12 10.18
C ALA A 354 16.51 -3.31 10.31
N GLN A 355 17.48 -3.34 9.42
CA GLN A 355 18.52 -4.35 9.36
C GLN A 355 19.89 -3.68 9.49
N SER A 356 20.89 -4.44 9.99
CA SER A 356 22.23 -3.92 10.09
C SER A 356 23.27 -4.94 9.68
N GLU A 357 24.38 -4.44 9.14
CA GLU A 357 25.56 -5.23 8.86
C GLU A 357 26.83 -4.41 9.06
N ILE A 358 27.96 -5.13 9.20
CA ILE A 358 29.28 -4.51 9.22
C ILE A 358 30.05 -5.05 8.03
N ILE A 359 30.58 -4.15 7.22
CA ILE A 359 31.33 -4.45 6.00
C ILE A 359 32.75 -3.90 6.07
N ASP A 360 33.69 -4.61 5.47
CA ASP A 360 35.07 -4.17 5.31
C ASP A 360 35.25 -3.54 3.91
N VAL A 361 35.42 -2.23 3.84
CA VAL A 361 35.58 -1.47 2.60
C VAL A 361 37.08 -1.17 2.37
N LYS A 362 37.65 -1.68 1.28
CA LYS A 362 39.02 -1.36 0.87
C LYS A 362 39.03 -0.08 0.04
N HIS A 363 39.64 0.99 0.56
CA HIS A 363 39.74 2.27 -0.11
C HIS A 363 41.10 2.95 0.17
N ASP A 364 41.74 3.51 -0.85
CA ASP A 364 43.06 4.21 -0.75
C ASP A 364 44.12 3.44 0.08
N LYS A 365 44.28 2.13 -0.21
CA LYS A 365 45.20 1.21 0.46
C LYS A 365 44.96 0.95 1.94
N LYS A 366 43.80 1.36 2.45
CA LYS A 366 43.32 1.08 3.81
C LYS A 366 42.06 0.24 3.75
N THR A 367 41.77 -0.45 4.83
CA THR A 367 40.49 -1.13 5.04
C THR A 367 39.76 -0.37 6.13
N TYR A 368 38.51 -0.01 5.87
CA TYR A 368 37.61 0.68 6.81
C TYR A 368 36.48 -0.28 7.17
N LYS A 369 36.16 -0.31 8.45
CA LYS A 369 35.01 -1.07 8.94
C LYS A 369 33.80 -0.15 9.01
N ILE A 370 32.82 -0.36 8.14
CA ILE A 370 31.62 0.48 8.03
C ILE A 370 30.41 -0.28 8.58
N GLY A 371 29.68 0.38 9.50
CA GLY A 371 28.37 -0.08 9.93
C GLY A 371 27.30 0.44 8.97
N VAL A 372 26.54 -0.46 8.35
CA VAL A 372 25.42 -0.10 7.46
C VAL A 372 24.11 -0.45 8.16
N ILE A 373 23.17 0.50 8.17
CA ILE A 373 21.82 0.31 8.71
C ILE A 373 20.83 0.62 7.59
N ASP A 374 20.07 -0.38 7.15
CA ASP A 374 18.96 -0.23 6.23
C ASP A 374 17.67 0.01 7.02
N ILE A 375 16.98 1.12 6.76
CA ILE A 375 15.72 1.49 7.40
C ILE A 375 14.63 1.56 6.33
N PRO A 376 13.81 0.50 6.14
CA PRO A 376 12.79 0.46 5.10
C PRO A 376 11.61 1.41 5.38
N MET A 377 11.33 1.72 6.66
CA MET A 377 10.34 2.70 7.09
C MET A 377 10.53 3.10 8.56
N PHE A 378 9.88 4.18 8.98
CA PHE A 378 9.83 4.61 10.39
C PHE A 378 8.63 3.95 11.09
N TYR A 379 8.78 2.67 11.46
CA TYR A 379 7.73 1.85 12.07
C TYR A 379 7.59 2.10 13.57
N ARG A 380 6.34 2.09 14.05
CA ARG A 380 5.99 2.18 15.48
C ARG A 380 4.70 1.43 15.75
N ASP A 381 4.70 0.56 16.76
CA ASP A 381 3.47 -0.05 17.26
C ASP A 381 2.77 0.89 18.23
N PHE A 382 1.90 1.73 17.70
CA PHE A 382 1.20 2.75 18.47
C PHE A 382 0.28 2.18 19.56
N GLU A 383 -0.31 1.00 19.34
CA GLU A 383 -1.23 0.40 20.30
C GLU A 383 -0.48 -0.10 21.53
N TYR A 384 0.60 -0.84 21.33
CA TYR A 384 1.42 -1.34 22.43
C TYR A 384 2.23 -0.23 23.10
N ALA A 385 2.69 0.77 22.37
CA ALA A 385 3.35 1.94 22.92
C ALA A 385 2.45 2.69 23.93
N ARG A 386 1.15 2.87 23.61
CA ARG A 386 0.18 3.48 24.55
C ARG A 386 -0.07 2.64 25.80
N LYS A 387 0.09 1.32 25.73
CA LYS A 387 -0.07 0.41 26.86
C LYS A 387 1.18 0.34 27.77
N GLY A 388 2.28 1.02 27.40
CA GLY A 388 3.54 1.04 28.19
C GLY A 388 4.32 -0.26 28.14
N GLY A 389 4.03 -1.17 27.21
CA GLY A 389 4.73 -2.43 27.02
C GLY A 389 5.94 -2.33 26.08
N ASP A 390 6.63 -3.44 25.86
CA ASP A 390 7.63 -3.53 24.80
C ASP A 390 6.94 -3.53 23.41
N PHE A 391 7.37 -2.65 22.51
CA PHE A 391 6.78 -2.44 21.20
C PHE A 391 7.85 -2.29 20.13
N GLN A 392 7.48 -2.62 18.88
CA GLN A 392 8.32 -2.40 17.70
C GLN A 392 8.56 -0.91 17.48
N SER A 393 9.81 -0.52 17.28
CA SER A 393 10.24 0.86 17.12
C SER A 393 11.55 0.91 16.33
N THR A 394 11.58 1.71 15.27
CA THR A 394 12.79 1.96 14.48
C THR A 394 13.92 2.48 15.36
N THR A 395 13.63 3.41 16.24
CA THR A 395 14.63 4.01 17.13
C THR A 395 15.27 2.97 18.06
N LYS A 396 14.48 2.06 18.63
CA LYS A 396 14.99 1.00 19.51
C LYS A 396 15.93 0.05 18.78
N ASP A 397 15.54 -0.34 17.56
CA ASP A 397 16.34 -1.28 16.77
C ASP A 397 17.64 -0.61 16.32
N VAL A 398 17.58 0.64 15.83
CA VAL A 398 18.78 1.40 15.44
C VAL A 398 19.72 1.66 16.64
N LYS A 399 19.17 2.04 17.80
CA LYS A 399 19.98 2.19 19.03
C LYS A 399 20.78 0.93 19.35
N LYS A 400 20.11 -0.23 19.28
CA LYS A 400 20.78 -1.51 19.51
C LYS A 400 21.91 -1.77 18.49
N PHE A 401 21.70 -1.44 17.21
CA PHE A 401 22.73 -1.59 16.18
C PHE A 401 23.93 -0.67 16.40
N LEU A 402 23.67 0.60 16.78
CA LEU A 402 24.73 1.56 17.05
C LEU A 402 25.61 1.12 18.23
N LEU A 403 25.03 0.58 19.30
CA LEU A 403 25.78 0.04 20.44
C LEU A 403 26.61 -1.20 20.04
N ASP A 404 26.09 -2.08 19.20
CA ASP A 404 26.85 -3.22 18.63
C ASP A 404 28.01 -2.74 17.75
N PHE A 405 27.80 -1.67 16.97
CA PHE A 405 28.83 -1.07 16.13
C PHE A 405 29.96 -0.44 16.95
N GLU A 406 29.63 0.24 18.04
CA GLU A 406 30.60 0.79 18.97
C GLU A 406 31.46 -0.33 19.60
N GLU A 407 30.83 -1.41 20.09
CA GLU A 407 31.55 -2.57 20.66
C GLU A 407 32.49 -3.22 19.64
N LYS A 408 32.09 -3.28 18.36
CA LYS A 408 32.87 -3.89 17.27
C LYS A 408 33.87 -2.92 16.62
N GLY A 409 33.88 -1.67 17.04
CA GLY A 409 34.85 -0.63 16.63
C GLY A 409 34.72 -0.29 15.14
N VAL A 410 33.52 0.11 14.67
CA VAL A 410 33.33 0.62 13.29
C VAL A 410 33.98 1.99 13.13
N ASP A 411 34.52 2.28 11.94
CA ASP A 411 35.13 3.56 11.61
C ASP A 411 34.09 4.64 11.25
N GLY A 412 32.90 4.25 10.81
CA GLY A 412 31.80 5.15 10.44
C GLY A 412 30.49 4.39 10.21
N VAL A 413 29.37 5.14 10.20
CA VAL A 413 28.02 4.60 10.02
C VAL A 413 27.37 5.19 8.78
N LEU A 414 26.77 4.33 7.96
CA LEU A 414 25.93 4.67 6.84
C LEU A 414 24.49 4.21 7.14
N ILE A 415 23.54 5.14 7.08
CA ILE A 415 22.12 4.86 7.18
C ILE A 415 21.50 4.95 5.79
N ASP A 416 20.94 3.84 5.31
CA ASP A 416 20.24 3.77 4.03
C ASP A 416 18.76 4.05 4.22
N LEU A 417 18.28 5.17 3.64
CA LEU A 417 16.88 5.59 3.60
C LEU A 417 16.29 5.49 2.19
N ARG A 418 16.97 4.89 1.24
CA ARG A 418 16.44 4.74 -0.11
C ARG A 418 15.13 3.97 -0.08
N ASN A 419 14.14 4.43 -0.84
CA ASN A 419 12.78 3.87 -0.92
C ASN A 419 11.98 3.93 0.40
N ASN A 420 12.46 4.64 1.41
CA ASN A 420 11.76 4.83 2.67
C ASN A 420 10.73 5.96 2.56
N GLY A 421 9.45 5.62 2.35
CA GLY A 421 8.33 6.58 2.22
C GLY A 421 7.95 7.31 3.52
N GLY A 422 8.70 7.13 4.61
CA GLY A 422 8.46 7.77 5.90
C GLY A 422 7.85 6.83 6.95
N GLY A 423 6.90 7.32 7.72
CA GLY A 423 6.24 6.59 8.81
C GLY A 423 5.96 7.48 10.01
N SER A 424 6.33 7.02 11.20
CA SER A 424 6.06 7.71 12.46
C SER A 424 6.91 8.96 12.66
N LEU A 425 6.27 10.11 12.82
CA LEU A 425 6.92 11.36 13.21
C LEU A 425 7.70 11.21 14.52
N THR A 426 7.14 10.53 15.51
CA THR A 426 7.80 10.29 16.81
C THR A 426 9.09 9.50 16.63
N GLU A 427 9.11 8.52 15.73
CA GLU A 427 10.33 7.76 15.46
C GLU A 427 11.40 8.63 14.76
N ALA A 428 11.02 9.53 13.84
CA ALA A 428 11.98 10.44 13.23
C ALA A 428 12.62 11.38 14.26
N ILE A 429 11.84 11.90 15.21
CA ILE A 429 12.33 12.75 16.30
C ILE A 429 13.28 11.96 17.20
N ASN A 430 12.85 10.82 17.71
CA ASN A 430 13.64 10.00 18.63
C ASN A 430 14.89 9.44 17.97
N LEU A 431 14.81 9.04 16.68
CA LEU A 431 15.97 8.57 15.94
C LEU A 431 17.01 9.68 15.77
N SER A 432 16.59 10.93 15.51
CA SER A 432 17.50 12.07 15.43
C SER A 432 18.24 12.30 16.74
N GLY A 433 17.57 12.09 17.88
CA GLY A 433 18.14 12.18 19.23
C GLY A 433 19.31 11.21 19.47
N LEU A 434 19.40 10.08 18.75
CA LEU A 434 20.55 9.18 18.88
C LEU A 434 21.87 9.81 18.40
N PHE A 435 21.80 10.89 17.61
CA PHE A 435 22.93 11.55 16.94
C PHE A 435 23.17 12.99 17.38
N ILE A 436 22.30 13.57 18.19
CA ILE A 436 22.44 14.92 18.79
C ILE A 436 22.25 14.82 20.30
N THR A 437 22.77 15.75 21.07
CA THR A 437 22.65 15.72 22.54
C THR A 437 21.24 16.10 22.99
N GLU A 438 20.68 17.16 22.40
CA GLU A 438 19.31 17.65 22.65
C GLU A 438 18.99 18.75 21.64
N GLY A 439 17.72 19.08 21.48
CA GLY A 439 17.30 20.26 20.72
C GLY A 439 16.17 19.99 19.71
N PRO A 440 15.77 21.03 18.97
CA PRO A 440 14.69 20.94 18.01
C PRO A 440 15.02 20.00 16.84
N VAL A 441 14.07 19.20 16.42
CA VAL A 441 14.20 18.29 15.28
C VAL A 441 13.35 18.74 14.11
N VAL A 442 12.12 19.17 14.39
CA VAL A 442 11.16 19.58 13.36
C VAL A 442 10.18 20.59 13.95
N GLN A 443 9.65 21.48 13.11
CA GLN A 443 8.57 22.38 13.48
C GLN A 443 7.28 21.95 12.79
N ARG A 444 6.13 22.06 13.48
CA ARG A 444 4.81 21.73 12.93
C ARG A 444 3.90 22.95 12.98
N ARG A 445 3.21 23.23 11.89
CA ARG A 445 2.22 24.31 11.83
C ARG A 445 0.83 23.75 11.57
N THR A 446 -0.10 24.03 12.47
CA THR A 446 -1.52 23.70 12.32
C THR A 446 -2.20 24.58 11.27
N GLY A 447 -3.36 24.16 10.76
CA GLY A 447 -4.18 24.97 9.84
C GLY A 447 -4.69 26.30 10.44
N ARG A 448 -4.53 26.50 11.78
CA ARG A 448 -4.81 27.78 12.47
C ARG A 448 -3.59 28.68 12.60
N GLY A 449 -2.44 28.28 12.05
CA GLY A 449 -1.21 29.07 12.07
C GLY A 449 -0.33 28.90 13.31
N LYS A 450 -0.72 28.09 14.31
CA LYS A 450 0.13 27.82 15.47
C LYS A 450 1.31 26.95 15.04
N VAL A 451 2.53 27.36 15.39
CA VAL A 451 3.78 26.62 15.19
C VAL A 451 4.18 25.99 16.51
N ASP A 452 4.39 24.69 16.51
CA ASP A 452 4.93 23.89 17.62
C ASP A 452 6.29 23.33 17.19
N VAL A 453 7.29 23.42 18.09
CA VAL A 453 8.63 22.88 17.88
C VAL A 453 8.74 21.55 18.59
N GLU A 454 9.00 20.50 17.82
CA GLU A 454 9.24 19.16 18.37
C GLU A 454 10.75 18.98 18.53
N SER A 455 11.14 18.58 19.71
CA SER A 455 12.55 18.49 20.12
C SER A 455 12.86 17.12 20.69
N ASP A 456 14.08 16.69 20.49
CA ASP A 456 14.68 15.71 21.39
C ASP A 456 14.96 16.37 22.73
N THR A 457 14.50 15.73 23.79
CA THR A 457 14.63 16.19 25.18
C THR A 457 15.52 15.26 26.01
N ASP A 458 16.08 14.23 25.37
CA ASP A 458 17.01 13.29 25.96
C ASP A 458 18.44 13.79 25.69
N SER A 459 19.28 13.85 26.72
CA SER A 459 20.69 14.25 26.58
C SER A 459 21.61 13.10 26.20
N GLU A 460 21.08 11.91 25.95
CA GLU A 460 21.87 10.72 25.61
C GLU A 460 22.30 10.76 24.13
N LEU A 461 23.56 11.07 23.90
CA LEU A 461 24.17 10.95 22.57
C LEU A 461 24.68 9.51 22.40
N VAL A 462 24.03 8.73 21.51
CA VAL A 462 24.38 7.31 21.32
C VAL A 462 25.53 7.12 20.35
N TYR A 463 25.64 7.97 19.32
CA TYR A 463 26.70 7.87 18.34
C TYR A 463 27.20 9.26 17.92
N ASP A 464 28.50 9.52 18.10
CA ASP A 464 29.17 10.78 17.75
C ASP A 464 30.17 10.68 16.58
N GLY A 465 30.42 9.45 16.08
CA GLY A 465 31.36 9.16 14.99
C GLY A 465 30.89 9.68 13.60
N PRO A 466 31.70 9.42 12.55
CA PRO A 466 31.36 9.79 11.17
C PRO A 466 30.04 9.17 10.72
N LEU A 467 29.09 10.01 10.28
CA LEU A 467 27.74 9.64 9.90
C LEU A 467 27.41 10.07 8.48
N MET A 468 26.84 9.17 7.70
CA MET A 468 26.31 9.43 6.36
C MET A 468 24.88 8.92 6.25
N ILE A 469 24.02 9.68 5.58
CA ILE A 469 22.66 9.27 5.21
C ILE A 469 22.61 9.13 3.70
N LEU A 470 22.25 7.96 3.22
CA LEU A 470 21.99 7.71 1.80
C LEU A 470 20.48 7.78 1.55
N GLN A 471 20.06 8.65 0.63
CA GLN A 471 18.65 8.84 0.28
C GLN A 471 18.45 8.78 -1.24
N ASN A 472 17.19 8.56 -1.66
CA ASN A 472 16.80 8.66 -3.05
C ASN A 472 15.48 9.42 -3.23
N ARG A 473 14.99 9.51 -4.46
CA ARG A 473 13.75 10.22 -4.82
C ARG A 473 12.50 9.71 -4.10
N PHE A 474 12.53 8.50 -3.55
CA PHE A 474 11.42 7.90 -2.80
C PHE A 474 11.56 8.03 -1.28
N SER A 475 12.64 8.62 -0.79
CA SER A 475 12.79 8.98 0.62
C SER A 475 11.85 10.15 0.93
N ALA A 476 10.85 9.94 1.81
CA ALA A 476 9.77 10.91 2.00
C ALA A 476 9.39 11.11 3.47
N SER A 477 8.77 12.27 3.80
CA SER A 477 8.10 12.52 5.09
C SER A 477 9.04 12.35 6.30
N ALA A 478 8.87 11.32 7.14
CA ALA A 478 9.71 11.06 8.33
C ALA A 478 11.19 10.89 7.96
N SER A 479 11.50 10.31 6.79
CA SER A 479 12.87 10.24 6.26
C SER A 479 13.44 11.64 6.01
N GLU A 480 12.62 12.55 5.47
CA GLU A 480 13.01 13.92 5.19
C GLU A 480 13.16 14.75 6.47
N ILE A 481 12.37 14.44 7.51
CA ILE A 481 12.52 15.04 8.85
C ILE A 481 13.89 14.65 9.44
N PHE A 482 14.20 13.36 9.43
CA PHE A 482 15.45 12.84 9.96
C PHE A 482 16.65 13.35 9.17
N ALA A 483 16.69 13.16 7.84
CA ALA A 483 17.79 13.63 6.99
C ALA A 483 17.96 15.15 7.09
N GLY A 484 16.84 15.90 7.08
CA GLY A 484 16.84 17.36 7.23
C GLY A 484 17.41 17.83 8.57
N ALA A 485 17.05 17.16 9.68
CA ALA A 485 17.61 17.48 11.00
C ALA A 485 19.12 17.19 11.05
N ILE A 486 19.57 16.03 10.59
CA ILE A 486 20.99 15.66 10.54
C ILE A 486 21.79 16.69 9.70
N GLN A 487 21.26 17.14 8.57
CA GLN A 487 21.86 18.15 7.72
C GLN A 487 21.88 19.54 8.39
N ASP A 488 20.78 20.00 8.99
CA ASP A 488 20.67 21.30 9.64
C ASP A 488 21.63 21.46 10.82
N TYR A 489 21.83 20.38 11.58
CA TYR A 489 22.84 20.32 12.63
C TYR A 489 24.28 20.21 12.10
N LYS A 490 24.46 20.00 10.79
CA LYS A 490 25.75 19.64 10.18
C LYS A 490 26.39 18.42 10.89
N ARG A 491 25.56 17.48 11.34
CA ARG A 491 25.98 16.30 12.11
C ARG A 491 26.42 15.15 11.23
N GLY A 492 25.82 14.97 10.08
CA GLY A 492 26.11 13.93 9.11
C GLY A 492 26.03 14.43 7.68
N LEU A 493 26.64 13.69 6.76
CA LEU A 493 26.66 13.98 5.33
C LEU A 493 25.42 13.34 4.66
N ILE A 494 24.71 14.10 3.85
CA ILE A 494 23.58 13.59 3.06
C ILE A 494 24.06 13.34 1.63
N VAL A 495 23.90 12.08 1.17
CA VAL A 495 24.36 11.63 -0.15
C VAL A 495 23.19 10.98 -0.91
N GLY A 496 23.19 11.11 -2.22
CA GLY A 496 22.21 10.45 -3.09
C GLY A 496 21.42 11.40 -3.94
N GLU A 497 20.11 11.16 -4.09
CA GLU A 497 19.22 12.00 -4.87
C GLU A 497 18.48 12.99 -3.97
N ARG A 498 17.96 14.07 -4.56
CA ARG A 498 16.98 14.93 -3.90
C ARG A 498 15.76 14.10 -3.47
N SER A 499 15.31 14.23 -2.21
CA SER A 499 14.19 13.44 -1.66
C SER A 499 12.84 13.81 -2.27
N TYR A 500 11.75 13.13 -1.84
CA TYR A 500 10.41 13.22 -2.44
C TYR A 500 9.77 14.61 -2.36
N GLY A 501 9.91 15.32 -1.24
CA GLY A 501 9.35 16.65 -1.04
C GLY A 501 8.01 16.70 -0.32
N LYS A 502 7.69 15.72 0.54
CA LYS A 502 6.45 15.71 1.32
C LYS A 502 6.65 16.42 2.65
N GLY A 503 5.98 17.58 2.82
CA GLY A 503 6.03 18.42 4.01
C GLY A 503 4.72 18.44 4.83
N THR A 504 3.90 17.38 4.76
CA THR A 504 2.59 17.32 5.40
C THR A 504 2.51 16.24 6.47
N VAL A 505 1.72 16.50 7.53
CA VAL A 505 1.47 15.55 8.63
C VAL A 505 0.04 15.06 8.56
N GLN A 506 -0.14 13.75 8.56
CA GLN A 506 -1.44 13.10 8.59
C GLN A 506 -1.73 12.53 9.98
N GLN A 507 -2.98 12.66 10.39
CA GLN A 507 -3.55 11.97 11.55
C GLN A 507 -4.49 10.86 11.10
N LEU A 508 -4.45 9.74 11.80
CA LEU A 508 -5.40 8.64 11.61
C LEU A 508 -6.59 8.84 12.53
N VAL A 509 -7.77 8.95 11.94
CA VAL A 509 -9.05 9.11 12.64
C VAL A 509 -9.81 7.80 12.51
N ASP A 510 -9.98 7.10 13.63
CA ASP A 510 -10.79 5.89 13.71
C ASP A 510 -12.27 6.27 13.76
N LEU A 511 -12.98 6.00 12.67
CA LEU A 511 -14.39 6.39 12.52
C LEU A 511 -15.33 5.61 13.44
N ASP A 512 -14.94 4.42 13.88
CA ASP A 512 -15.71 3.60 14.82
C ASP A 512 -15.92 4.33 16.16
N GLN A 513 -14.95 5.13 16.59
CA GLN A 513 -15.04 5.89 17.85
C GLN A 513 -16.09 7.01 17.79
N PHE A 514 -16.35 7.56 16.62
CA PHE A 514 -17.30 8.66 16.41
C PHE A 514 -18.69 8.15 16.08
N LEU A 515 -18.80 7.21 15.15
CA LEU A 515 -20.08 6.76 14.59
C LEU A 515 -20.82 5.74 15.46
N ASN A 516 -20.09 5.01 16.32
CA ASN A 516 -20.65 4.09 17.34
C ASN A 516 -20.94 4.77 18.70
N SER A 517 -20.68 6.08 18.87
CA SER A 517 -20.84 6.76 20.16
C SER A 517 -22.32 6.93 20.53
N PRO A 518 -22.72 6.67 21.80
CA PRO A 518 -24.13 6.75 22.25
C PRO A 518 -24.77 8.13 22.07
N ARG A 519 -23.98 9.21 21.98
CA ARG A 519 -24.48 10.57 21.75
C ARG A 519 -25.09 10.80 20.38
N GLN A 520 -24.76 10.01 19.36
CA GLN A 520 -25.41 10.07 18.05
C GLN A 520 -26.61 9.12 17.94
N ALA A 521 -26.60 8.00 18.66
CA ALA A 521 -27.74 7.09 18.75
C ALA A 521 -29.00 7.80 19.28
N SER A 522 -28.85 8.79 20.19
CA SER A 522 -29.98 9.50 20.77
C SER A 522 -30.61 10.59 19.88
N ARG A 523 -29.97 10.96 18.78
CA ARG A 523 -30.54 11.92 17.79
C ARG A 523 -31.36 11.24 16.70
N ASN A 524 -31.12 9.96 16.43
CA ASN A 524 -31.75 9.20 15.34
C ASN A 524 -32.83 8.21 15.82
N THR A 525 -33.10 8.07 17.14
CA THR A 525 -34.08 7.14 17.68
C THR A 525 -35.43 7.80 17.94
N LYS A 526 -36.02 8.47 16.93
CA LYS A 526 -37.48 8.76 16.93
C LYS A 526 -38.25 8.02 15.85
N GLU A 527 -37.59 7.26 15.00
CA GLU A 527 -38.30 6.44 14.02
C GLU A 527 -37.60 5.06 13.89
N ASN A 528 -38.41 3.99 14.17
CA ASN A 528 -38.13 2.58 13.93
C ASN A 528 -37.25 1.82 14.95
N ALA A 529 -37.77 1.65 16.16
CA ALA A 529 -37.46 0.51 17.01
C ALA A 529 -38.32 -0.68 16.59
N VAL A 530 -37.82 -1.58 15.76
CA VAL A 530 -38.30 -2.96 15.67
C VAL A 530 -37.17 -3.84 16.16
N GLY A 531 -37.43 -4.46 17.35
CA GLY A 531 -36.49 -5.32 18.02
C GLY A 531 -36.22 -6.59 17.21
N VAL A 532 -34.93 -6.92 17.06
CA VAL A 532 -34.46 -8.26 16.75
C VAL A 532 -33.66 -8.74 17.96
N GLY A 533 -34.11 -9.82 18.55
CA GLY A 533 -33.58 -10.41 19.76
C GLY A 533 -32.11 -10.84 19.64
N SER A 534 -31.40 -10.57 20.70
CA SER A 534 -30.04 -11.07 20.96
C SER A 534 -30.05 -12.58 21.16
N ASN A 535 -29.58 -13.35 20.20
CA ASN A 535 -29.17 -14.73 20.42
C ASN A 535 -27.65 -14.80 20.41
N GLY A 536 -27.11 -15.22 21.55
CA GLY A 536 -25.70 -15.26 21.87
C GLY A 536 -24.84 -16.15 20.95
N LEU A 537 -24.19 -15.51 20.04
CA LEU A 537 -22.93 -15.94 19.45
C LEU A 537 -22.03 -14.71 19.52
N GLY A 538 -20.97 -14.79 20.32
CA GLY A 538 -20.10 -13.66 20.67
C GLY A 538 -19.26 -13.13 19.52
N PHE A 539 -19.90 -12.61 18.47
CA PHE A 539 -19.29 -11.73 17.50
C PHE A 539 -19.50 -10.29 17.97
N ASP A 540 -18.44 -9.50 17.98
CA ASP A 540 -18.51 -8.07 18.24
C ASP A 540 -19.42 -7.43 17.16
N THR A 541 -20.70 -7.23 17.51
CA THR A 541 -21.75 -6.77 16.60
C THR A 541 -21.66 -5.28 16.28
N LYS A 542 -20.56 -4.61 16.65
CA LYS A 542 -20.32 -3.21 16.31
C LYS A 542 -19.97 -3.10 14.82
N GLU A 543 -20.75 -2.34 14.12
CA GLU A 543 -20.50 -1.95 12.75
C GLU A 543 -19.14 -1.23 12.67
N ARG A 544 -18.31 -1.57 11.68
CA ARG A 544 -17.00 -0.97 11.46
C ARG A 544 -17.06 -0.02 10.27
N PHE A 545 -16.53 1.18 10.46
CA PHE A 545 -16.61 2.26 9.48
C PHE A 545 -15.27 2.62 8.83
N GLY A 546 -14.18 2.00 9.28
CA GLY A 546 -12.85 2.24 8.75
C GLY A 546 -12.14 3.44 9.36
N GLN A 547 -11.16 3.99 8.64
CA GLN A 547 -10.31 5.08 9.10
C GLN A 547 -10.19 6.18 8.04
N LEU A 548 -10.03 7.41 8.51
CA LEU A 548 -9.69 8.56 7.69
C LEU A 548 -8.23 8.96 8.01
N LYS A 549 -7.36 8.93 7.00
CA LYS A 549 -6.04 9.54 7.06
C LYS A 549 -6.19 10.99 6.61
N LEU A 550 -5.97 11.95 7.52
CA LEU A 550 -6.31 13.35 7.36
C LEU A 550 -5.09 14.24 7.50
N THR A 551 -4.81 15.08 6.53
CA THR A 551 -3.79 16.13 6.62
C THR A 551 -4.26 17.25 7.55
N THR A 552 -3.58 17.40 8.69
CA THR A 552 -3.93 18.39 9.73
C THR A 552 -2.87 19.48 9.91
N GLU A 553 -1.63 19.21 9.53
CA GLU A 553 -0.50 20.08 9.75
C GLU A 553 0.49 20.01 8.59
N LYS A 554 1.35 21.01 8.49
CA LYS A 554 2.58 20.98 7.71
C LYS A 554 3.77 20.94 8.65
N PHE A 555 4.85 20.31 8.21
CA PHE A 555 6.10 20.37 8.95
C PHE A 555 7.18 21.16 8.21
N TYR A 556 8.13 21.65 8.98
CA TYR A 556 9.23 22.51 8.53
C TYR A 556 10.50 22.07 9.20
N ARG A 557 11.61 22.26 8.51
CA ARG A 557 12.94 22.09 9.08
C ARG A 557 13.16 23.10 10.23
N ILE A 558 14.10 22.84 11.09
CA ILE A 558 14.46 23.75 12.19
C ILE A 558 15.04 25.08 11.68
N THR A 559 15.52 25.11 10.45
CA THR A 559 15.92 26.34 9.73
C THR A 559 14.75 27.20 9.27
N GLY A 560 13.51 26.70 9.35
CA GLY A 560 12.30 27.39 8.95
C GLY A 560 11.79 27.00 7.56
N ASN A 561 12.59 26.40 6.70
CA ASN A 561 12.24 25.98 5.37
C ASN A 561 11.35 24.72 5.41
N SER A 562 10.40 24.58 4.47
CA SER A 562 9.64 23.35 4.30
C SER A 562 10.34 22.37 3.38
N THR A 563 10.12 21.06 3.59
CA THR A 563 10.45 20.04 2.58
C THR A 563 9.39 19.97 1.48
N GLN A 564 8.19 20.58 1.70
CA GLN A 564 7.09 20.54 0.75
C GLN A 564 7.51 20.99 -0.65
N LEU A 565 7.29 20.18 -1.67
CA LEU A 565 7.67 20.35 -3.07
C LEU A 565 9.20 20.34 -3.36
N LYS A 566 10.03 20.63 -2.37
CA LYS A 566 11.47 20.77 -2.55
C LYS A 566 12.28 19.55 -2.09
N GLY A 567 11.81 18.84 -1.07
CA GLY A 567 12.57 17.74 -0.46
C GLY A 567 13.79 18.22 0.35
N VAL A 568 14.68 17.28 0.65
CA VAL A 568 16.01 17.49 1.19
C VAL A 568 17.01 17.32 0.04
N GLU A 569 17.71 18.38 -0.30
CA GLU A 569 18.80 18.33 -1.28
C GLU A 569 20.03 17.67 -0.65
N PRO A 570 20.68 16.70 -1.32
CA PRO A 570 21.87 16.06 -0.78
C PRO A 570 23.07 17.01 -0.78
N ASP A 571 24.01 16.79 0.12
CA ASP A 571 25.30 17.51 0.13
C ASP A 571 26.21 17.03 -1.02
N ILE A 572 26.05 15.75 -1.45
CA ILE A 572 26.69 15.18 -2.63
C ILE A 572 25.60 14.46 -3.44
N GLU A 573 25.35 14.99 -4.62
CA GLU A 573 24.31 14.45 -5.51
C GLU A 573 24.86 13.32 -6.39
N LEU A 574 24.20 12.17 -6.33
CA LEU A 574 24.48 11.03 -7.21
C LEU A 574 23.60 11.12 -8.48
N PRO A 575 24.07 10.56 -9.62
CA PRO A 575 23.28 10.53 -10.86
C PRO A 575 21.90 9.91 -10.64
N SER A 576 20.83 10.47 -11.21
CA SER A 576 19.45 10.03 -11.05
C SER A 576 18.75 9.80 -12.40
N PRO A 577 17.93 8.73 -12.53
CA PRO A 577 17.05 8.53 -13.69
C PRO A 577 15.82 9.44 -13.64
N PHE A 578 15.51 10.02 -12.49
CA PHE A 578 14.27 10.74 -12.24
C PHE A 578 14.45 12.25 -12.35
N ASP A 579 13.55 12.89 -13.09
CA ASP A 579 13.39 14.33 -13.03
C ASP A 579 12.64 14.69 -11.73
N PRO A 580 13.19 15.58 -10.88
CA PRO A 580 12.53 16.01 -9.66
C PRO A 580 11.16 16.66 -9.88
N ASP A 581 10.90 17.24 -11.03
CA ASP A 581 9.62 17.88 -11.34
C ASP A 581 8.57 16.90 -11.85
N GLU A 582 8.98 15.72 -12.35
CA GLU A 582 8.10 14.67 -12.82
C GLU A 582 7.81 13.58 -11.79
N MET A 583 8.69 13.42 -10.82
CA MET A 583 8.58 12.41 -9.79
C MET A 583 8.72 13.06 -8.41
N GLY A 584 7.72 12.92 -7.55
CA GLY A 584 7.70 13.45 -6.20
C GLY A 584 6.47 14.31 -5.92
N GLU A 585 6.50 15.04 -4.81
CA GLU A 585 5.38 15.89 -4.37
C GLU A 585 5.05 17.00 -5.36
N SER A 586 6.05 17.55 -6.04
CA SER A 586 5.90 18.61 -7.07
C SER A 586 5.08 18.15 -8.27
N SER A 587 5.07 16.84 -8.58
CA SER A 587 4.26 16.27 -9.66
C SER A 587 2.79 16.06 -9.28
N GLN A 588 2.42 16.22 -8.01
CA GLN A 588 1.04 16.00 -7.54
C GLN A 588 0.20 17.27 -7.74
N PRO A 589 -0.86 17.23 -8.59
CA PRO A 589 -1.64 18.43 -8.93
C PRO A 589 -2.31 19.13 -7.74
N THR A 590 -2.59 18.37 -6.68
CA THR A 590 -3.29 18.85 -5.49
C THR A 590 -2.37 19.03 -4.27
N ALA A 591 -1.05 18.92 -4.45
CA ALA A 591 -0.09 19.15 -3.39
C ALA A 591 -0.28 20.51 -2.71
N LEU A 592 0.03 20.59 -1.42
CA LEU A 592 0.02 21.87 -0.69
C LEU A 592 1.19 22.73 -1.17
N PRO A 593 1.01 24.07 -1.25
CA PRO A 593 2.08 24.95 -1.70
C PRO A 593 3.25 24.98 -0.70
N TYR A 594 4.44 25.28 -1.21
CA TYR A 594 5.62 25.58 -0.39
C TYR A 594 5.41 26.88 0.39
N ASP A 595 5.85 26.90 1.63
CA ASP A 595 5.94 28.08 2.48
C ASP A 595 6.97 27.85 3.60
N GLU A 596 7.17 28.85 4.46
CA GLU A 596 8.23 28.88 5.48
C GLU A 596 7.65 29.34 6.82
N VAL A 597 8.40 29.07 7.89
CA VAL A 597 8.17 29.58 9.26
C VAL A 597 9.46 30.17 9.80
N ASP A 598 9.39 30.80 10.96
CA ASP A 598 10.59 31.32 11.62
C ASP A 598 11.54 30.17 12.01
N LYS A 599 12.86 30.46 11.94
CA LYS A 599 13.91 29.54 12.37
C LYS A 599 13.79 29.23 13.86
N ALA A 600 13.87 27.96 14.24
CA ALA A 600 14.00 27.55 15.64
C ALA A 600 15.40 27.90 16.19
N SER A 601 15.48 28.02 17.49
CA SER A 601 16.81 28.25 18.16
C SER A 601 17.50 26.90 18.37
N PHE A 602 18.68 26.74 17.76
CA PHE A 602 19.53 25.56 17.93
C PHE A 602 21.00 25.86 17.73
N VAL A 603 21.85 24.99 18.25
CA VAL A 603 23.30 25.08 18.11
C VAL A 603 23.80 24.05 17.11
N VAL A 604 24.51 24.48 16.08
CA VAL A 604 25.07 23.61 15.05
C VAL A 604 26.22 22.78 15.62
N VAL A 605 26.23 21.49 15.43
CA VAL A 605 27.33 20.59 15.85
C VAL A 605 28.58 20.83 14.99
N ASN A 606 28.38 21.17 13.71
CA ASN A 606 29.42 21.57 12.76
C ASN A 606 30.47 20.47 12.46
N THR A 607 30.10 19.20 12.53
CA THR A 607 30.98 18.09 12.12
C THR A 607 31.19 18.09 10.60
N ILE A 608 30.16 18.39 9.82
CA ILE A 608 30.18 18.49 8.35
C ILE A 608 30.28 19.95 7.96
N THR A 609 31.46 20.35 7.46
CA THR A 609 31.71 21.73 7.00
C THR A 609 31.61 21.82 5.48
N ASP A 610 31.28 23.02 4.96
CA ASP A 610 31.20 23.26 3.51
C ASP A 610 32.53 22.95 2.80
N LYS A 611 33.69 23.21 3.51
CA LYS A 611 35.03 22.83 3.01
C LYS A 611 35.20 21.29 2.90
N LEU A 612 34.66 20.54 3.84
CA LEU A 612 34.69 19.07 3.79
C LEU A 612 33.85 18.58 2.62
N ILE A 613 32.58 19.06 2.49
CA ILE A 613 31.69 18.74 1.37
C ILE A 613 32.38 19.01 0.04
N GLY A 614 32.98 20.19 -0.18
CA GLY A 614 33.64 20.51 -1.44
C GLY A 614 34.84 19.61 -1.78
N LYS A 615 35.57 19.11 -0.76
CA LYS A 615 36.64 18.13 -0.98
C LYS A 615 36.08 16.75 -1.37
N LEU A 616 35.02 16.31 -0.71
CA LEU A 616 34.37 15.01 -0.98
C LEU A 616 33.72 15.00 -2.36
N ASP A 617 33.00 16.07 -2.70
CA ASP A 617 32.41 16.24 -4.03
C ASP A 617 33.48 16.22 -5.12
N SER A 618 34.60 16.97 -4.95
CA SER A 618 35.70 16.96 -5.92
C SER A 618 36.28 15.56 -6.17
N LYS A 619 36.44 14.76 -5.11
CA LYS A 619 36.87 13.35 -5.23
C LYS A 619 35.84 12.51 -5.96
N PHE A 620 34.57 12.66 -5.61
CA PHE A 620 33.46 11.98 -6.28
C PHE A 620 33.37 12.33 -7.77
N GLN A 621 33.42 13.61 -8.12
CA GLN A 621 33.41 14.08 -9.52
C GLN A 621 34.62 13.55 -10.32
N THR A 622 35.75 13.31 -9.65
CA THR A 622 36.91 12.65 -10.28
C THR A 622 36.63 11.21 -10.57
N ARG A 623 36.04 10.45 -9.62
CA ARG A 623 35.65 9.06 -9.84
C ARG A 623 34.57 8.92 -10.91
N LEU A 624 33.59 9.80 -10.91
CA LEU A 624 32.53 9.84 -11.93
C LEU A 624 33.08 9.93 -13.36
N LYS A 625 34.24 10.61 -13.53
CA LYS A 625 34.93 10.76 -14.82
C LYS A 625 35.96 9.67 -15.13
N THR A 626 36.43 8.92 -14.14
CA THR A 626 37.54 7.97 -14.32
C THR A 626 37.17 6.51 -14.08
N ASP A 627 36.13 6.23 -13.28
CA ASP A 627 35.63 4.88 -13.01
C ASP A 627 34.71 4.45 -14.16
N GLU A 628 35.04 3.33 -14.80
CA GLU A 628 34.29 2.82 -15.98
C GLU A 628 32.85 2.46 -15.63
N SER A 629 32.60 1.89 -14.43
CA SER A 629 31.24 1.52 -14.02
C SER A 629 30.36 2.73 -13.78
N LEU A 630 30.92 3.83 -13.24
CA LEU A 630 30.18 5.07 -13.04
C LEU A 630 29.91 5.82 -14.35
N LYS A 631 30.84 5.76 -15.32
CA LYS A 631 30.60 6.30 -16.65
C LYS A 631 29.49 5.55 -17.38
N GLU A 632 29.57 4.23 -17.37
CA GLU A 632 28.53 3.35 -17.95
C GLU A 632 27.17 3.68 -17.31
N LEU A 633 27.11 3.88 -15.98
CA LEU A 633 25.89 4.29 -15.29
C LEU A 633 25.34 5.63 -15.84
N VAL A 634 26.17 6.64 -16.02
CA VAL A 634 25.73 7.95 -16.51
C VAL A 634 25.21 7.82 -17.95
N GLU A 635 25.92 7.13 -18.82
CA GLU A 635 25.50 6.87 -20.21
C GLU A 635 24.13 6.17 -20.27
N ASP A 636 23.95 5.15 -19.44
CA ASP A 636 22.70 4.41 -19.34
C ASP A 636 21.52 5.28 -18.88
N LEU A 637 21.78 6.15 -17.91
CA LEU A 637 20.77 7.08 -17.40
C LEU A 637 20.33 8.08 -18.47
N ASP A 638 21.29 8.59 -19.27
CA ASP A 638 21.00 9.51 -20.36
C ASP A 638 20.21 8.83 -21.48
N GLU A 639 20.54 7.57 -21.80
CA GLU A 639 19.75 6.77 -22.73
C GLU A 639 18.35 6.48 -22.22
N TYR A 640 18.20 6.13 -20.93
CA TYR A 640 16.90 5.93 -20.30
C TYR A 640 16.03 7.19 -20.38
N LYS A 641 16.58 8.36 -20.06
CA LYS A 641 15.88 9.65 -20.18
C LYS A 641 15.42 9.92 -21.60
N ALA A 642 16.27 9.66 -22.61
CA ALA A 642 15.93 9.84 -24.02
C ALA A 642 14.81 8.88 -24.51
N GLN A 643 14.73 7.67 -23.93
CA GLN A 643 13.70 6.68 -24.29
C GLN A 643 12.37 6.89 -23.54
N LYS A 644 12.39 7.51 -22.35
CA LYS A 644 11.22 7.76 -21.52
C LYS A 644 10.14 8.59 -22.25
N ASP A 645 10.54 9.50 -23.09
CA ASP A 645 9.65 10.40 -23.82
C ASP A 645 8.92 9.74 -25.01
N LYS A 646 9.22 8.46 -25.30
CA LYS A 646 8.56 7.74 -26.40
C LYS A 646 7.14 7.35 -26.00
N LYS A 647 6.15 8.10 -26.46
CA LYS A 647 4.73 7.91 -26.13
C LYS A 647 4.05 6.82 -26.98
N GLU A 648 4.55 6.55 -28.20
CA GLU A 648 3.95 5.63 -29.15
C GLU A 648 4.91 4.52 -29.56
N TYR A 649 4.41 3.32 -29.71
CA TYR A 649 5.15 2.15 -30.12
C TYR A 649 4.51 1.52 -31.36
N SER A 650 5.34 1.10 -32.34
CA SER A 650 4.88 0.38 -33.51
C SER A 650 4.26 -0.96 -33.13
N LEU A 651 3.20 -1.36 -33.79
CA LEU A 651 2.59 -2.69 -33.70
C LEU A 651 3.17 -3.68 -34.73
N ASN A 652 4.16 -3.24 -35.53
CA ASN A 652 4.88 -4.07 -36.49
C ASN A 652 5.98 -4.87 -35.81
N TYR A 653 5.99 -6.20 -36.01
CA TYR A 653 6.95 -7.10 -35.40
C TYR A 653 8.40 -6.79 -35.75
N GLU A 654 8.70 -6.58 -37.04
CA GLU A 654 10.08 -6.35 -37.49
C GLU A 654 10.63 -5.01 -36.96
N VAL A 655 9.79 -3.97 -36.92
CA VAL A 655 10.15 -2.66 -36.36
C VAL A 655 10.45 -2.82 -34.86
N ARG A 656 9.56 -3.47 -34.13
CA ARG A 656 9.71 -3.69 -32.67
C ARG A 656 10.86 -4.61 -32.30
N LYS A 657 11.12 -5.61 -33.13
CA LYS A 657 12.27 -6.51 -32.96
C LYS A 657 13.58 -5.74 -33.05
N LYS A 658 13.71 -4.91 -34.11
CA LYS A 658 14.88 -4.05 -34.29
C LYS A 658 15.06 -3.08 -33.10
N GLU A 659 14.01 -2.38 -32.70
CA GLU A 659 14.04 -1.50 -31.53
C GLU A 659 14.43 -2.26 -30.25
N LYS A 660 13.96 -3.50 -30.08
CA LYS A 660 14.31 -4.34 -28.93
C LYS A 660 15.78 -4.73 -28.96
N GLU A 661 16.31 -5.12 -30.11
CA GLU A 661 17.72 -5.51 -30.27
C GLU A 661 18.64 -4.31 -30.00
N GLU A 662 18.27 -3.11 -30.46
CA GLU A 662 18.96 -1.85 -30.13
C GLU A 662 18.89 -1.56 -28.63
N THR A 663 17.73 -1.75 -27.99
CA THR A 663 17.52 -1.51 -26.57
C THR A 663 18.16 -2.60 -25.68
N GLU A 664 18.25 -3.86 -26.11
CA GLU A 664 18.89 -4.94 -25.32
C GLU A 664 20.40 -4.78 -25.22
N ASN A 665 21.03 -4.23 -26.25
CA ASN A 665 22.42 -3.84 -26.15
C ASN A 665 22.63 -2.76 -25.07
N ASN A 666 21.64 -1.89 -24.89
CA ASN A 666 21.62 -0.82 -23.90
C ASN A 666 21.10 -1.29 -22.51
N ARG A 667 20.30 -2.36 -22.45
CA ARG A 667 19.68 -2.92 -21.21
C ARG A 667 20.62 -3.72 -20.30
N LYS A 668 21.76 -4.12 -20.76
CA LYS A 668 22.75 -4.74 -19.86
C LYS A 668 23.06 -3.84 -18.67
N ALA A 669 22.91 -2.59 -18.88
CA ALA A 669 23.15 -1.53 -17.94
C ALA A 669 21.96 -1.24 -17.02
N VAL A 670 20.72 -1.12 -17.54
CA VAL A 670 19.49 -1.01 -16.73
C VAL A 670 19.26 -2.25 -15.86
N LYS A 671 19.73 -3.43 -16.27
CA LYS A 671 19.74 -4.63 -15.40
C LYS A 671 20.64 -4.46 -14.18
N LYS A 672 21.75 -3.77 -14.29
CA LYS A 672 22.59 -3.44 -13.12
C LYS A 672 21.85 -2.50 -12.16
N MET A 673 21.05 -1.55 -12.68
CA MET A 673 20.24 -0.63 -11.85
C MET A 673 19.05 -1.30 -11.15
N ASN A 674 18.29 -2.15 -11.86
CA ASN A 674 17.14 -2.84 -11.26
C ASN A 674 17.54 -3.93 -10.24
N LYS A 675 18.76 -4.38 -10.25
CA LYS A 675 19.33 -5.21 -9.20
C LYS A 675 19.55 -4.42 -7.91
N SER A 676 19.79 -3.11 -7.97
CA SER A 676 19.92 -2.25 -6.78
C SER A 676 18.58 -1.99 -6.05
N ASN A 677 17.44 -2.22 -6.71
CA ASN A 677 16.09 -1.97 -6.16
C ASN A 677 15.38 -3.22 -5.62
N GLY A 678 16.00 -4.39 -5.65
CA GLY A 678 15.42 -5.61 -5.09
C GLY A 678 16.48 -6.64 -4.83
N LYS A 679 16.58 -7.16 -3.62
CA LYS A 679 17.40 -8.28 -3.12
C LYS A 679 18.19 -9.00 -4.23
N SER A 680 19.27 -8.40 -4.70
CA SER A 680 20.25 -9.02 -5.58
C SER A 680 21.63 -8.85 -4.98
N ASP A 681 22.54 -9.70 -5.37
CA ASP A 681 23.90 -9.79 -4.84
C ASP A 681 24.52 -8.38 -4.65
N LYS A 682 24.97 -8.09 -3.44
CA LYS A 682 25.51 -6.79 -2.96
C LYS A 682 26.64 -6.22 -3.82
N GLU A 683 27.27 -7.04 -4.64
CA GLU A 683 28.39 -6.64 -5.52
C GLU A 683 27.98 -5.69 -6.66
N ASP A 684 26.68 -5.56 -6.96
CA ASP A 684 26.18 -4.79 -8.11
C ASP A 684 25.52 -3.44 -7.74
N ASP A 685 25.43 -3.05 -6.44
CA ASP A 685 24.83 -1.76 -6.03
C ASP A 685 25.86 -0.61 -6.10
N LEU A 686 25.94 0.02 -7.26
CA LEU A 686 26.91 1.09 -7.50
C LEU A 686 26.66 2.33 -6.61
N TYR A 687 25.41 2.63 -6.25
CA TYR A 687 25.08 3.74 -5.35
C TYR A 687 25.57 3.47 -3.93
N MET A 688 25.36 2.25 -3.42
CA MET A 688 25.89 1.84 -2.12
C MET A 688 27.40 1.85 -2.13
N THR A 689 28.01 1.18 -3.12
CA THR A 689 29.47 1.10 -3.26
C THR A 689 30.14 2.49 -3.33
N GLU A 690 29.54 3.44 -4.06
CA GLU A 690 30.09 4.78 -4.15
C GLU A 690 29.89 5.58 -2.86
N SER A 691 28.74 5.41 -2.19
CA SER A 691 28.50 6.01 -0.87
C SER A 691 29.49 5.51 0.19
N GLU A 692 29.80 4.22 0.18
CA GLU A 692 30.85 3.62 1.03
C GLU A 692 32.22 4.26 0.77
N LYS A 693 32.62 4.47 -0.49
CA LYS A 693 33.86 5.16 -0.86
C LYS A 693 33.87 6.61 -0.38
N ILE A 694 32.74 7.34 -0.53
CA ILE A 694 32.61 8.73 -0.05
C ILE A 694 32.73 8.76 1.48
N LEU A 695 32.13 7.82 2.20
CA LEU A 695 32.25 7.71 3.65
C LEU A 695 33.70 7.42 4.07
N CYS A 696 34.40 6.54 3.37
CA CYS A 696 35.82 6.27 3.61
C CYS A 696 36.69 7.52 3.39
N ASP A 697 36.42 8.30 2.32
CA ASP A 697 37.06 9.59 2.07
C ASP A 697 36.80 10.56 3.22
N MET A 698 35.56 10.66 3.69
CA MET A 698 35.18 11.52 4.82
C MET A 698 35.97 11.14 6.08
N ILE A 699 35.97 9.84 6.46
CA ILE A 699 36.73 9.32 7.61
C ILE A 699 38.23 9.68 7.49
N SER A 700 38.78 9.49 6.29
CA SER A 700 40.19 9.77 6.04
C SER A 700 40.56 11.26 6.18
N ILE A 701 39.63 12.16 5.82
CA ILE A 701 39.88 13.61 5.89
C ILE A 701 39.65 14.15 7.32
N MET A 702 38.74 13.52 8.09
CA MET A 702 38.43 13.93 9.47
C MET A 702 39.50 13.44 10.48
N LYS A 703 40.19 12.33 10.20
CA LYS A 703 41.36 11.86 10.99
C LYS A 703 42.58 12.66 10.66
#